data_1e1e2228358d0115d7c67780cc486db8
#
_entry.id   1e1e2228358d0115d7c67780cc486db8
#
_cell.length_a   1.000
_cell.length_b   1.000
_cell.length_c   1.000
_cell.angle_alpha   90.00
_cell.angle_beta   90.00
_cell.angle_gamma   90.00
#
_symmetry.space_group_name_H-M   'P 1'
#
loop_
_entity.id
_entity.type
_entity.pdbx_description
1 polymer ?
#
loop_
_entity_poly.entity_id
_entity_poly.type
_entity_poly.pdbx_seq_one_letter_code
_entity_poly.pdbx_strand_id
1 'polypeptide(L)'
;MRYYLFLLITLCSMAAHAEKLRIHVWHQMIYGHRQVLAEVLKEFEKQNPDITVQATYRETEELRSGYQSAAMGGSGPELVYGPSDQIGPFATMGIIRPLDEVLGVDYFKQFDPLAAPTFNGKHFAIGDAVGNHLMLIYNKKLLPVPPKNSDELIEMGKKATIDKNGDGRVDQWGLVFNYTEPFFFAPFIPAFGDDFIKDDVKPNLNTPALANTFQFILDMRDKYKIIPKECDYETANALFKDNKAAMLINGDWSWGDYKEAKVDFGIARIPMISGTGKWPASLVGTKGYSLNVNMKSPQHQEAAVKLLMYLTSTPVQLQFAEKVGILPSNLDARDSDIVKNNPLLKISADIMEVGHPMPIVPEVRAIWDSLRIQYQKVLAGSLTPQAGAQGAQVLAEKQIAEMNEVLKPDAGAYVLKAIFALVILGGIWMSRKSLVAFVKGFQGPNRFAYYMMLPAFIGIFAVIVYPFFYNIAISFSNFSLRTFQDWSLVGFTHYVNAFSDPKFYSLFLKTVIWTVVNVFFHVTLGVFLAVIINQVMPFQGFWRALLIIPWAVPQYITALTWRAMFNQEYGPINIVLQKFLHLSPIQWLSQPTTAFAACIITNVWLGFPFMMIVALGGLQSISHSLYEAARLDGATSWQRFRHITWPLLMPVMVPAALLGSIWTFNNLNVIWLVSNSGEPGDQTHILVSYVYKAAFNLYRYGYAAAVSVIIFLILVIWGLGMLKSQYQKETK
;
A
#
# COMPACT_ATOMS: atom_id res chain seq x y z
N MET A 1 14.80 -33.19 50.27
CA MET A 1 15.10 -31.82 50.68
C MET A 1 16.10 -31.07 49.79
N ARG A 2 17.25 -31.67 49.35
CA ARG A 2 18.22 -31.02 48.43
C ARG A 2 17.66 -30.68 47.07
N TYR A 3 16.78 -31.49 46.46
CA TYR A 3 16.16 -31.25 45.17
C TYR A 3 15.14 -30.11 45.19
N TYR A 4 14.39 -29.92 46.30
CA TYR A 4 13.46 -28.80 46.47
C TYR A 4 14.18 -27.50 46.70
N LEU A 5 15.36 -27.51 47.36
CA LEU A 5 16.17 -26.30 47.53
C LEU A 5 16.81 -25.87 46.24
N PHE A 6 17.23 -26.79 45.37
CA PHE A 6 17.77 -26.48 44.04
C PHE A 6 16.69 -25.94 43.09
N LEU A 7 15.45 -26.49 43.17
CA LEU A 7 14.31 -26.01 42.42
C LEU A 7 13.85 -24.61 42.90
N LEU A 8 13.91 -24.35 44.19
CA LEU A 8 13.61 -23.04 44.77
C LEU A 8 14.69 -22.00 44.42
N ILE A 9 15.97 -22.37 44.39
CA ILE A 9 17.07 -21.50 44.02
C ILE A 9 17.03 -21.21 42.49
N THR A 10 16.69 -22.18 41.66
CA THR A 10 16.47 -21.96 40.21
C THR A 10 15.20 -21.14 39.96
N LEU A 11 14.12 -21.32 40.69
CA LEU A 11 12.92 -20.47 40.63
C LEU A 11 13.17 -19.05 41.15
N CYS A 12 13.96 -18.89 42.23
CA CYS A 12 14.37 -17.56 42.70
C CYS A 12 15.39 -16.87 41.80
N SER A 13 16.26 -17.60 41.13
CA SER A 13 17.18 -16.98 40.12
C SER A 13 16.49 -16.63 38.80
N MET A 14 15.35 -17.24 38.48
CA MET A 14 14.49 -16.81 37.37
C MET A 14 13.60 -15.59 37.71
N ALA A 15 13.41 -15.27 39.00
CA ALA A 15 12.58 -14.17 39.45
C ALA A 15 13.31 -12.79 39.53
N ALA A 16 14.57 -12.70 39.17
CA ALA A 16 15.39 -11.48 39.37
C ALA A 16 15.83 -10.76 38.09
N HIS A 17 15.29 -11.11 36.93
CA HIS A 17 15.30 -10.21 35.78
C HIS A 17 13.92 -9.60 35.68
N ALA A 18 13.73 -8.39 36.23
CA ALA A 18 12.56 -7.58 35.92
C ALA A 18 12.50 -7.49 34.38
N GLU A 19 11.45 -8.08 33.81
CA GLU A 19 11.25 -8.05 32.35
C GLU A 19 11.19 -6.57 31.95
N LYS A 20 12.14 -6.14 31.11
CA LYS A 20 12.21 -4.75 30.67
C LYS A 20 10.90 -4.38 29.98
N LEU A 21 10.38 -3.22 30.28
CA LEU A 21 9.18 -2.70 29.64
C LEU A 21 9.45 -2.44 28.16
N ARG A 22 8.75 -3.13 27.28
CA ARG A 22 8.97 -3.03 25.84
C ARG A 22 7.97 -2.07 25.21
N ILE A 23 8.46 -1.00 24.60
CA ILE A 23 7.69 -0.01 23.85
C ILE A 23 7.90 -0.23 22.36
N HIS A 24 6.81 -0.32 21.61
CA HIS A 24 6.83 -0.46 20.16
C HIS A 24 6.59 0.90 19.50
N VAL A 25 7.40 1.21 18.48
CA VAL A 25 7.25 2.39 17.64
C VAL A 25 7.12 1.94 16.19
N TRP A 26 6.02 2.25 15.52
CA TRP A 26 5.92 2.07 14.08
C TRP A 26 6.19 3.39 13.38
N HIS A 27 7.03 3.36 12.35
CA HIS A 27 7.47 4.56 11.66
C HIS A 27 7.68 4.33 10.15
N GLN A 28 7.56 5.41 9.39
CA GLN A 28 7.80 5.44 7.95
C GLN A 28 9.13 6.15 7.57
N MET A 29 10.05 6.33 8.50
CA MET A 29 11.31 7.03 8.25
C MET A 29 12.14 6.32 7.18
N ILE A 30 12.69 7.08 6.23
CA ILE A 30 13.60 6.59 5.19
C ILE A 30 14.97 6.23 5.77
N TYR A 31 15.84 5.62 4.97
CA TYR A 31 17.07 4.98 5.43
C TYR A 31 17.96 5.88 6.31
N GLY A 32 18.32 7.09 5.88
CA GLY A 32 19.15 8.01 6.67
C GLY A 32 18.52 8.40 8.01
N HIS A 33 17.23 8.68 8.03
CA HIS A 33 16.48 8.99 9.25
C HIS A 33 16.41 7.78 10.20
N ARG A 34 16.30 6.55 9.65
CA ARG A 34 16.29 5.31 10.47
C ARG A 34 17.61 5.09 11.21
N GLN A 35 18.75 5.44 10.60
CA GLN A 35 20.04 5.33 11.26
C GLN A 35 20.12 6.27 12.46
N VAL A 36 19.71 7.53 12.29
CA VAL A 36 19.67 8.51 13.38
C VAL A 36 18.70 8.05 14.48
N LEU A 37 17.52 7.60 14.10
CA LEU A 37 16.53 7.06 15.07
C LEU A 37 17.13 5.91 15.88
N ALA A 38 17.84 4.97 15.24
CA ALA A 38 18.45 3.84 15.94
C ALA A 38 19.51 4.27 16.96
N GLU A 39 20.31 5.30 16.66
CA GLU A 39 21.28 5.87 17.59
C GLU A 39 20.60 6.57 18.77
N VAL A 40 19.58 7.38 18.48
CA VAL A 40 18.78 8.09 19.49
C VAL A 40 18.09 7.12 20.44
N LEU A 41 17.50 6.04 19.91
CA LEU A 41 16.85 5.03 20.76
C LEU A 41 17.84 4.26 21.65
N LYS A 42 19.03 3.95 21.15
CA LYS A 42 20.10 3.34 21.98
C LYS A 42 20.52 4.26 23.14
N GLU A 43 20.57 5.56 22.91
CA GLU A 43 20.90 6.53 23.96
C GLU A 43 19.76 6.66 24.96
N PHE A 44 18.51 6.65 24.50
CA PHE A 44 17.32 6.59 25.39
C PHE A 44 17.33 5.35 26.29
N GLU A 45 17.63 4.18 25.73
CA GLU A 45 17.69 2.91 26.49
C GLU A 45 18.82 2.90 27.53
N LYS A 46 19.96 3.56 27.27
CA LYS A 46 21.03 3.73 28.26
C LYS A 46 20.58 4.61 29.44
N GLN A 47 19.82 5.67 29.16
CA GLN A 47 19.27 6.56 30.17
C GLN A 47 18.09 5.93 30.91
N ASN A 48 17.46 4.90 30.35
CA ASN A 48 16.29 4.21 30.89
C ASN A 48 16.47 2.67 30.80
N PRO A 49 17.32 2.08 31.69
CA PRO A 49 17.71 0.67 31.59
C PRO A 49 16.55 -0.34 31.74
N ASP A 50 15.43 0.09 32.30
CA ASP A 50 14.18 -0.64 32.50
C ASP A 50 13.26 -0.63 31.27
N ILE A 51 13.55 0.20 30.25
CA ILE A 51 12.77 0.30 29.01
C ILE A 51 13.60 -0.24 27.82
N THR A 52 12.93 -0.96 26.93
CA THR A 52 13.47 -1.36 25.63
C THR A 52 12.53 -0.89 24.53
N VAL A 53 13.06 -0.29 23.47
CA VAL A 53 12.27 0.25 22.36
C VAL A 53 12.45 -0.59 21.09
N GLN A 54 11.37 -1.09 20.55
CA GLN A 54 11.35 -1.79 19.28
C GLN A 54 10.77 -0.90 18.17
N ALA A 55 11.63 -0.30 17.36
CA ALA A 55 11.21 0.47 16.20
C ALA A 55 11.02 -0.45 14.98
N THR A 56 9.87 -0.33 14.31
CA THR A 56 9.53 -1.12 13.12
C THR A 56 9.18 -0.19 11.98
N TYR A 57 9.96 -0.31 10.89
CA TYR A 57 9.66 0.40 9.65
C TYR A 57 8.46 -0.20 8.94
N ARG A 58 7.58 0.67 8.46
CA ARG A 58 6.50 0.36 7.53
C ARG A 58 6.43 1.44 6.47
N GLU A 59 6.10 1.05 5.25
CA GLU A 59 5.81 2.01 4.19
C GLU A 59 4.54 2.82 4.55
N THR A 60 4.38 4.03 3.98
CA THR A 60 3.34 4.99 4.39
C THR A 60 1.93 4.41 4.37
N GLU A 61 1.54 3.74 3.29
CA GLU A 61 0.20 3.16 3.16
C GLU A 61 0.05 1.88 4.01
N GLU A 62 1.12 1.10 4.14
CA GLU A 62 1.16 -0.05 5.04
C GLU A 62 1.08 0.37 6.51
N LEU A 63 1.77 1.46 6.90
CA LEU A 63 1.70 2.01 8.24
C LEU A 63 0.25 2.39 8.59
N ARG A 64 -0.39 3.13 7.68
CA ARG A 64 -1.76 3.61 7.85
C ARG A 64 -2.76 2.46 7.99
N SER A 65 -2.82 1.57 7.01
CA SER A 65 -3.76 0.45 7.00
C SER A 65 -3.46 -0.57 8.10
N GLY A 66 -2.19 -0.84 8.37
CA GLY A 66 -1.74 -1.74 9.43
C GLY A 66 -2.07 -1.20 10.82
N TYR A 67 -1.88 0.12 11.06
CA TYR A 67 -2.23 0.73 12.34
C TYR A 67 -3.75 0.73 12.57
N GLN A 68 -4.54 1.09 11.55
CA GLN A 68 -6.01 0.99 11.63
C GLN A 68 -6.45 -0.43 12.00
N SER A 69 -5.92 -1.44 11.31
CA SER A 69 -6.25 -2.84 11.56
C SER A 69 -5.86 -3.30 12.96
N ALA A 70 -4.66 -2.92 13.44
CA ALA A 70 -4.20 -3.25 14.78
C ALA A 70 -5.07 -2.58 15.85
N ALA A 71 -5.40 -1.30 15.67
CA ALA A 71 -6.24 -0.53 16.59
C ALA A 71 -7.68 -1.06 16.64
N MET A 72 -8.25 -1.53 15.51
CA MET A 72 -9.53 -2.24 15.48
C MET A 72 -9.51 -3.51 16.34
N GLY A 73 -8.39 -4.20 16.37
CA GLY A 73 -8.16 -5.37 17.23
C GLY A 73 -7.80 -5.04 18.69
N GLY A 74 -7.88 -3.77 19.10
CA GLY A 74 -7.52 -3.34 20.46
C GLY A 74 -6.02 -3.45 20.76
N SER A 75 -5.17 -3.35 19.74
CA SER A 75 -3.71 -3.56 19.83
C SER A 75 -2.94 -2.49 19.04
N GLY A 76 -1.66 -2.73 18.76
CA GLY A 76 -0.80 -1.85 17.98
C GLY A 76 0.42 -1.36 18.77
N PRO A 77 1.28 -0.54 18.14
CA PRO A 77 2.42 0.08 18.80
C PRO A 77 1.96 1.14 19.80
N GLU A 78 2.76 1.43 20.80
CA GLU A 78 2.50 2.52 21.75
C GLU A 78 2.63 3.89 21.07
N LEU A 79 3.60 4.04 20.13
CA LEU A 79 3.75 5.24 19.30
C LEU A 79 3.66 4.90 17.81
N VAL A 80 3.01 5.78 17.07
CA VAL A 80 3.00 5.75 15.59
C VAL A 80 3.56 7.07 15.06
N TYR A 81 4.51 6.99 14.12
CA TYR A 81 5.13 8.14 13.45
C TYR A 81 4.72 8.17 11.99
N GLY A 82 3.93 9.18 11.64
CA GLY A 82 3.39 9.34 10.30
C GLY A 82 3.14 10.81 9.90
N PRO A 83 2.69 11.05 8.66
CA PRO A 83 2.39 12.40 8.16
C PRO A 83 1.10 12.94 8.78
N SER A 84 1.00 14.27 8.84
CA SER A 84 -0.08 14.98 9.53
C SER A 84 -1.47 14.73 8.93
N ASP A 85 -1.60 14.37 7.66
CA ASP A 85 -2.88 14.06 7.01
C ASP A 85 -3.57 12.79 7.59
N GLN A 86 -2.84 11.98 8.35
CA GLN A 86 -3.39 10.79 9.04
C GLN A 86 -4.02 11.14 10.40
N ILE A 87 -3.73 12.31 10.96
CA ILE A 87 -4.18 12.70 12.30
C ILE A 87 -5.71 12.76 12.38
N GLY A 88 -6.35 13.48 11.48
CA GLY A 88 -7.81 13.63 11.47
C GLY A 88 -8.57 12.32 11.37
N PRO A 89 -8.26 11.45 10.40
CA PRO A 89 -8.82 10.10 10.33
C PRO A 89 -8.64 9.30 11.62
N PHE A 90 -7.42 9.25 12.16
CA PHE A 90 -7.13 8.46 13.37
C PHE A 90 -7.81 9.04 14.64
N ALA A 91 -7.86 10.36 14.76
CA ALA A 91 -8.58 11.04 15.84
C ALA A 91 -10.10 10.83 15.72
N THR A 92 -10.66 10.89 14.49
CA THR A 92 -12.08 10.62 14.24
C THR A 92 -12.46 9.19 14.59
N MET A 93 -11.59 8.22 14.27
CA MET A 93 -11.77 6.82 14.68
C MET A 93 -11.55 6.60 16.19
N GLY A 94 -10.97 7.57 16.90
CA GLY A 94 -10.63 7.44 18.33
C GLY A 94 -9.53 6.41 18.59
N ILE A 95 -8.61 6.20 17.66
CA ILE A 95 -7.51 5.22 17.79
C ILE A 95 -6.19 5.86 18.25
N ILE A 96 -6.09 7.18 18.23
CA ILE A 96 -5.02 7.96 18.85
C ILE A 96 -5.60 8.85 19.94
N ARG A 97 -4.83 9.08 20.99
CA ARG A 97 -5.30 9.88 22.13
C ARG A 97 -4.89 11.34 22.01
N PRO A 98 -5.69 12.27 22.58
CA PRO A 98 -5.28 13.66 22.74
C PRO A 98 -4.02 13.75 23.62
N LEU A 99 -3.00 14.42 23.11
CA LEU A 99 -1.74 14.61 23.84
C LEU A 99 -1.84 15.67 24.94
N ASP A 100 -2.80 16.60 24.83
CA ASP A 100 -3.12 17.60 25.87
C ASP A 100 -3.41 16.97 27.24
N GLU A 101 -4.00 15.76 27.22
CA GLU A 101 -4.38 15.04 28.45
C GLU A 101 -3.16 14.47 29.20
N VAL A 102 -2.04 14.26 28.53
CA VAL A 102 -0.83 13.64 29.09
C VAL A 102 0.37 14.56 29.18
N LEU A 103 0.42 15.61 28.33
CA LEU A 103 1.52 16.57 28.29
C LEU A 103 1.15 17.95 28.82
N GLY A 104 -0.15 18.28 28.84
CA GLY A 104 -0.66 19.62 29.11
C GLY A 104 -0.53 20.57 27.92
N VAL A 105 -1.41 21.57 27.83
CA VAL A 105 -1.49 22.49 26.68
C VAL A 105 -0.21 23.34 26.55
N ASP A 106 0.45 23.69 27.64
CA ASP A 106 1.66 24.53 27.64
C ASP A 106 2.87 23.82 27.00
N TYR A 107 2.89 22.50 26.95
CA TYR A 107 3.97 21.72 26.34
C TYR A 107 4.13 22.06 24.86
N PHE A 108 3.06 22.36 24.14
CA PHE A 108 3.07 22.64 22.71
C PHE A 108 3.64 23.99 22.33
N LYS A 109 3.71 24.94 23.28
CA LYS A 109 4.23 26.29 23.03
C LYS A 109 5.70 26.35 22.63
N GLN A 110 6.46 25.30 22.91
CA GLN A 110 7.87 25.18 22.51
C GLN A 110 8.06 24.71 21.08
N PHE A 111 6.99 24.40 20.35
CA PHE A 111 7.03 23.91 18.97
C PHE A 111 6.39 24.92 18.02
N ASP A 112 6.81 24.84 16.74
CA ASP A 112 6.11 25.50 15.66
C ASP A 112 4.64 25.03 15.59
N PRO A 113 3.67 25.91 15.45
CA PRO A 113 2.25 25.54 15.37
C PRO A 113 1.95 24.53 14.25
N LEU A 114 2.69 24.55 13.13
CA LEU A 114 2.55 23.59 12.04
C LEU A 114 2.99 22.17 12.43
N ALA A 115 3.86 22.04 13.44
CA ALA A 115 4.32 20.75 13.93
C ALA A 115 3.41 20.14 15.01
N ALA A 116 2.52 20.95 15.59
CA ALA A 116 1.55 20.50 16.57
C ALA A 116 0.12 20.87 16.11
N PRO A 117 -0.35 20.31 14.99
CA PRO A 117 -1.65 20.66 14.45
C PRO A 117 -2.78 20.22 15.38
N THR A 118 -3.83 21.05 15.49
CA THR A 118 -5.02 20.75 16.28
C THR A 118 -6.14 20.18 15.41
N PHE A 119 -6.79 19.14 15.91
CA PHE A 119 -8.03 18.61 15.35
C PHE A 119 -9.13 18.69 16.42
N ASN A 120 -10.24 19.36 16.08
CA ASN A 120 -11.32 19.65 17.04
C ASN A 120 -10.80 20.32 18.35
N GLY A 121 -9.81 21.21 18.23
CA GLY A 121 -9.25 21.97 19.34
C GLY A 121 -8.31 21.19 20.27
N LYS A 122 -7.89 19.97 19.92
CA LYS A 122 -6.94 19.13 20.67
C LYS A 122 -5.75 18.74 19.81
N HIS A 123 -4.57 18.55 20.42
CA HIS A 123 -3.37 18.05 19.77
C HIS A 123 -3.35 16.52 19.81
N PHE A 124 -3.15 15.86 18.66
CA PHE A 124 -3.08 14.40 18.57
C PHE A 124 -1.72 13.89 18.10
N ALA A 125 -0.86 14.79 17.68
CA ALA A 125 0.50 14.46 17.27
C ALA A 125 1.44 15.62 17.56
N ILE A 126 2.74 15.31 17.66
CA ILE A 126 3.83 16.29 17.68
C ILE A 126 4.86 15.87 16.62
N GLY A 127 5.16 16.78 15.70
CA GLY A 127 6.22 16.63 14.73
C GLY A 127 7.60 16.83 15.36
N ASP A 128 8.55 16.06 14.92
CA ASP A 128 9.97 16.28 15.21
C ASP A 128 10.61 17.30 14.26
N ALA A 129 9.93 17.57 13.14
CA ALA A 129 10.35 18.54 12.13
C ALA A 129 9.16 19.30 11.56
N VAL A 130 9.42 20.49 11.04
CA VAL A 130 8.51 21.25 10.16
C VAL A 130 9.05 21.22 8.75
N GLY A 131 8.17 21.03 7.78
CA GLY A 131 8.57 20.93 6.39
C GLY A 131 7.67 19.96 5.64
N ASN A 132 8.20 18.79 5.31
CA ASN A 132 7.52 17.80 4.46
C ASN A 132 6.91 18.45 3.20
N HIS A 133 7.61 19.47 2.67
CA HIS A 133 7.16 20.33 1.58
C HIS A 133 8.01 20.12 0.33
N LEU A 134 7.39 20.34 -0.81
CA LEU A 134 8.05 20.24 -2.11
C LEU A 134 8.83 21.50 -2.46
N MET A 135 9.93 21.30 -3.19
CA MET A 135 10.79 22.35 -3.70
C MET A 135 11.41 21.95 -5.03
N LEU A 136 11.99 22.90 -5.73
CA LEU A 136 12.86 22.63 -6.86
C LEU A 136 14.25 22.25 -6.31
N ILE A 137 14.72 21.06 -6.67
CA ILE A 137 16.09 20.59 -6.43
C ILE A 137 16.79 20.57 -7.77
N TYR A 138 17.98 21.15 -7.88
CA TYR A 138 18.70 21.23 -9.13
C TYR A 138 20.14 20.74 -9.00
N ASN A 139 20.63 20.06 -10.02
CA ASN A 139 21.99 19.55 -10.10
C ASN A 139 22.92 20.67 -10.59
N LYS A 140 23.80 21.18 -9.71
CA LYS A 140 24.68 22.32 -10.00
C LYS A 140 25.67 22.04 -11.14
N LYS A 141 26.02 20.77 -11.38
CA LYS A 141 26.90 20.39 -12.50
C LYS A 141 26.19 20.49 -13.86
N LEU A 142 24.88 20.25 -13.90
CA LEU A 142 24.09 20.30 -15.13
C LEU A 142 23.41 21.65 -15.32
N LEU A 143 23.06 22.32 -14.22
CA LEU A 143 22.36 23.59 -14.18
C LEU A 143 22.91 24.44 -13.02
N PRO A 144 23.84 25.38 -13.29
CA PRO A 144 24.50 26.17 -12.22
C PRO A 144 23.54 27.11 -11.44
N VAL A 145 22.46 27.56 -12.06
CA VAL A 145 21.51 28.51 -11.49
C VAL A 145 20.08 27.99 -11.72
N PRO A 146 19.20 27.98 -10.70
CA PRO A 146 17.82 27.51 -10.86
C PRO A 146 16.98 28.55 -11.61
N PRO A 147 15.92 28.11 -12.37
CA PRO A 147 14.95 29.00 -12.99
C PRO A 147 14.10 29.75 -11.95
N LYS A 148 13.74 31.00 -12.23
CA LYS A 148 12.93 31.84 -11.33
C LYS A 148 11.43 31.80 -11.66
N ASN A 149 11.11 31.55 -12.91
CA ASN A 149 9.73 31.52 -13.41
C ASN A 149 9.51 30.37 -14.41
N SER A 150 8.26 30.15 -14.80
CA SER A 150 7.87 29.05 -15.68
C SER A 150 8.48 29.15 -17.08
N ASP A 151 8.75 30.35 -17.60
CA ASP A 151 9.36 30.49 -18.91
C ASP A 151 10.83 30.08 -18.89
N GLU A 152 11.57 30.53 -17.86
CA GLU A 152 12.94 30.08 -17.61
C GLU A 152 12.99 28.57 -17.36
N LEU A 153 12.04 27.99 -16.60
CA LEU A 153 11.94 26.55 -16.38
C LEU A 153 11.82 25.80 -17.70
N ILE A 154 10.96 26.26 -18.60
CA ILE A 154 10.75 25.62 -19.90
C ILE A 154 11.99 25.78 -20.79
N GLU A 155 12.59 26.97 -20.86
CA GLU A 155 13.77 27.24 -21.68
C GLU A 155 14.99 26.41 -21.21
N MET A 156 15.28 26.47 -19.91
CA MET A 156 16.38 25.73 -19.30
C MET A 156 16.11 24.21 -19.37
N GLY A 157 14.87 23.79 -19.16
CA GLY A 157 14.45 22.40 -19.29
C GLY A 157 14.67 21.85 -20.68
N LYS A 158 14.32 22.62 -21.73
CA LYS A 158 14.60 22.22 -23.12
C LYS A 158 16.10 22.09 -23.42
N LYS A 159 16.90 23.05 -22.95
CA LYS A 159 18.36 23.01 -23.12
C LYS A 159 19.01 21.82 -22.40
N ALA A 160 18.47 21.45 -21.24
CA ALA A 160 19.01 20.34 -20.43
C ALA A 160 18.42 18.98 -20.83
N THR A 161 17.39 18.91 -21.69
CA THR A 161 16.85 17.65 -22.20
C THR A 161 17.63 17.23 -23.45
N ILE A 162 18.46 16.19 -23.31
CA ILE A 162 19.50 15.85 -24.30
C ILE A 162 19.43 14.35 -24.63
N ASP A 163 19.40 14.06 -25.92
CA ASP A 163 19.74 12.76 -26.50
C ASP A 163 21.22 12.84 -26.91
N LYS A 164 22.10 12.18 -26.14
CA LYS A 164 23.58 12.30 -26.31
C LYS A 164 24.09 11.46 -27.46
N ASN A 165 23.40 10.39 -27.79
CA ASN A 165 23.84 9.40 -28.76
C ASN A 165 23.04 9.43 -30.07
N GLY A 166 21.97 10.22 -30.17
CA GLY A 166 21.14 10.38 -31.34
C GLY A 166 20.25 9.16 -31.66
N ASP A 167 19.98 8.30 -30.66
CA ASP A 167 19.15 7.11 -30.86
C ASP A 167 17.65 7.35 -30.73
N GLY A 168 17.26 8.62 -30.52
CA GLY A 168 15.88 9.06 -30.35
C GLY A 168 15.37 8.91 -28.90
N ARG A 169 16.24 8.56 -27.96
CA ARG A 169 15.95 8.47 -26.54
C ARG A 169 16.62 9.60 -25.77
N VAL A 170 15.93 10.10 -24.77
CA VAL A 170 16.48 11.13 -23.91
C VAL A 170 17.40 10.48 -22.88
N ASP A 171 18.70 10.81 -22.92
CA ASP A 171 19.70 10.36 -21.94
C ASP A 171 19.73 11.25 -20.69
N GLN A 172 19.32 12.51 -20.83
CA GLN A 172 19.29 13.49 -19.76
C GLN A 172 18.03 14.36 -19.87
N TRP A 173 17.26 14.42 -18.79
CA TRP A 173 16.02 15.19 -18.72
C TRP A 173 16.23 16.58 -18.11
N GLY A 174 15.45 17.54 -18.57
CA GLY A 174 15.42 18.88 -18.00
C GLY A 174 14.80 18.92 -16.61
N LEU A 175 13.67 18.26 -16.45
CA LEU A 175 12.93 18.18 -15.20
C LEU A 175 12.37 16.76 -15.00
N VAL A 176 12.41 16.28 -13.77
CA VAL A 176 11.74 15.03 -13.37
C VAL A 176 10.98 15.23 -12.08
N PHE A 177 9.85 14.56 -11.88
CA PHE A 177 9.11 14.50 -10.63
C PHE A 177 7.97 13.49 -10.73
N ASN A 178 7.43 13.08 -9.59
CA ASN A 178 6.28 12.17 -9.54
C ASN A 178 4.97 12.89 -9.87
N TYR A 179 4.85 13.41 -11.08
CA TYR A 179 3.70 14.21 -11.50
C TYR A 179 2.38 13.44 -11.60
N THR A 180 2.40 12.11 -11.43
CA THR A 180 1.18 11.29 -11.43
C THR A 180 0.42 11.33 -10.11
N GLU A 181 1.09 11.77 -9.02
CA GLU A 181 0.52 11.87 -7.68
C GLU A 181 0.06 13.30 -7.36
N PRO A 182 -1.16 13.48 -6.82
CA PRO A 182 -1.71 14.79 -6.49
C PRO A 182 -0.81 15.65 -5.62
N PHE A 183 -0.16 15.08 -4.62
CA PHE A 183 0.75 15.80 -3.73
C PHE A 183 1.83 16.59 -4.49
N PHE A 184 2.34 16.05 -5.61
CA PHE A 184 3.42 16.67 -6.38
C PHE A 184 2.96 17.75 -7.37
N PHE A 185 1.69 17.75 -7.78
CA PHE A 185 1.17 18.78 -8.66
C PHE A 185 0.25 19.79 -7.94
N ALA A 186 -0.29 19.45 -6.79
CA ALA A 186 -1.14 20.34 -5.99
C ALA A 186 -0.55 21.74 -5.76
N PRO A 187 0.78 21.90 -5.55
CA PRO A 187 1.39 23.24 -5.41
C PRO A 187 1.11 24.18 -6.57
N PHE A 188 0.89 23.68 -7.79
CA PHE A 188 0.63 24.51 -8.96
C PHE A 188 -0.79 25.08 -8.99
N ILE A 189 -1.76 24.47 -8.29
CA ILE A 189 -3.16 24.90 -8.32
C ILE A 189 -3.31 26.36 -7.83
N PRO A 190 -2.81 26.74 -6.63
CA PRO A 190 -2.88 28.12 -6.15
C PRO A 190 -2.12 29.11 -7.06
N ALA A 191 -1.05 28.64 -7.73
CA ALA A 191 -0.31 29.50 -8.66
C ALA A 191 -1.15 29.90 -9.91
N PHE A 192 -2.15 29.10 -10.26
CA PHE A 192 -3.11 29.43 -11.33
C PHE A 192 -4.36 30.14 -10.83
N GLY A 193 -4.49 30.46 -9.54
CA GLY A 193 -5.46 31.42 -9.07
C GLY A 193 -6.39 31.00 -7.95
N ASP A 194 -6.62 29.72 -7.72
CA ASP A 194 -7.55 29.21 -6.69
C ASP A 194 -6.94 27.98 -5.99
N ASP A 195 -7.45 27.64 -4.81
CA ASP A 195 -6.99 26.45 -4.06
C ASP A 195 -7.91 25.24 -4.33
N PHE A 196 -7.41 24.02 -4.07
CA PHE A 196 -8.13 22.76 -4.27
C PHE A 196 -9.12 22.45 -3.15
N ILE A 197 -9.05 23.17 -2.02
CA ILE A 197 -9.90 23.01 -0.84
C ILE A 197 -10.34 24.38 -0.33
N LYS A 198 -11.58 24.50 0.13
CA LYS A 198 -12.14 25.69 0.79
C LYS A 198 -12.67 25.32 2.17
N ASP A 199 -12.64 26.29 3.09
CA ASP A 199 -13.12 26.11 4.46
C ASP A 199 -12.55 24.86 5.15
N ASP A 200 -11.32 24.45 4.78
CA ASP A 200 -10.57 23.28 5.23
C ASP A 200 -11.24 21.90 5.00
N VAL A 201 -12.46 21.85 4.47
CA VAL A 201 -13.22 20.59 4.31
C VAL A 201 -13.91 20.44 2.94
N LYS A 202 -14.17 21.52 2.22
CA LYS A 202 -14.93 21.48 0.97
C LYS A 202 -14.02 21.35 -0.25
N PRO A 203 -14.23 20.36 -1.14
CA PRO A 203 -13.48 20.30 -2.40
C PRO A 203 -13.78 21.51 -3.28
N ASN A 204 -12.75 22.08 -3.88
CA ASN A 204 -12.82 23.20 -4.81
C ASN A 204 -12.07 22.86 -6.10
N LEU A 205 -12.57 21.87 -6.81
CA LEU A 205 -11.85 21.22 -7.92
C LEU A 205 -12.37 21.67 -9.30
N ASN A 206 -13.63 22.05 -9.42
CA ASN A 206 -14.19 22.53 -10.68
C ASN A 206 -13.81 24.00 -10.93
N THR A 207 -12.49 24.26 -11.07
CA THR A 207 -11.94 25.60 -11.23
C THR A 207 -11.05 25.70 -12.47
N PRO A 208 -10.94 26.92 -13.09
CA PRO A 208 -9.94 27.15 -14.13
C PRO A 208 -8.51 26.89 -13.64
N ALA A 209 -8.23 27.12 -12.35
CA ALA A 209 -6.91 26.89 -11.76
C ALA A 209 -6.48 25.42 -11.85
N LEU A 210 -7.37 24.49 -11.51
CA LEU A 210 -7.07 23.06 -11.64
C LEU A 210 -6.93 22.63 -13.10
N ALA A 211 -7.83 23.10 -13.97
CA ALA A 211 -7.75 22.78 -15.40
C ALA A 211 -6.43 23.30 -16.02
N ASN A 212 -6.01 24.52 -15.68
CA ASN A 212 -4.74 25.09 -16.12
C ASN A 212 -3.53 24.34 -15.55
N THR A 213 -3.61 23.85 -14.31
CA THR A 213 -2.58 22.99 -13.72
C THR A 213 -2.41 21.71 -14.54
N PHE A 214 -3.50 21.02 -14.87
CA PHE A 214 -3.47 19.83 -15.70
C PHE A 214 -2.87 20.11 -17.09
N GLN A 215 -3.31 21.21 -17.73
CA GLN A 215 -2.79 21.62 -19.02
C GLN A 215 -1.29 21.95 -18.97
N PHE A 216 -0.83 22.65 -17.92
CA PHE A 216 0.58 23.00 -17.75
C PHE A 216 1.47 21.76 -17.68
N ILE A 217 1.06 20.71 -16.96
CA ILE A 217 1.82 19.46 -16.87
C ILE A 217 1.79 18.73 -18.21
N LEU A 218 0.64 18.65 -18.89
CA LEU A 218 0.56 18.10 -20.24
C LEU A 218 1.48 18.85 -21.20
N ASP A 219 1.54 20.18 -21.13
CA ASP A 219 2.43 20.97 -21.95
C ASP A 219 3.90 20.68 -21.69
N MET A 220 4.31 20.54 -20.42
CA MET A 220 5.68 20.13 -20.06
C MET A 220 6.03 18.75 -20.65
N ARG A 221 5.09 17.80 -20.64
CA ARG A 221 5.28 16.43 -21.11
C ARG A 221 5.24 16.32 -22.65
N ASP A 222 4.21 16.86 -23.27
CA ASP A 222 3.87 16.56 -24.68
C ASP A 222 4.32 17.65 -25.64
N LYS A 223 4.21 18.93 -25.24
CA LYS A 223 4.55 20.09 -26.06
C LYS A 223 6.03 20.46 -25.93
N TYR A 224 6.49 20.66 -24.69
CA TYR A 224 7.87 21.09 -24.42
C TYR A 224 8.83 19.91 -24.27
N LYS A 225 8.30 18.73 -23.92
CA LYS A 225 9.05 17.46 -23.79
C LYS A 225 10.23 17.57 -22.84
N ILE A 226 10.06 18.31 -21.72
CA ILE A 226 11.10 18.51 -20.70
C ILE A 226 10.99 17.53 -19.54
N ILE A 227 9.88 16.79 -19.45
CA ILE A 227 9.64 15.73 -18.48
C ILE A 227 9.37 14.38 -19.18
N PRO A 228 9.73 13.23 -18.57
CA PRO A 228 9.43 11.90 -19.10
C PRO A 228 7.94 11.67 -19.28
N LYS A 229 7.55 10.80 -20.20
CA LYS A 229 6.14 10.41 -20.42
C LYS A 229 5.57 9.61 -19.26
N GLU A 230 6.41 8.84 -18.57
CA GLU A 230 6.08 8.13 -17.33
C GLU A 230 7.17 8.44 -16.31
N CYS A 231 6.82 9.02 -15.17
CA CYS A 231 7.76 9.34 -14.10
C CYS A 231 7.05 9.21 -12.76
N ASP A 232 7.31 8.13 -12.07
CA ASP A 232 6.93 7.93 -10.68
C ASP A 232 8.05 8.40 -9.73
N TYR A 233 7.82 8.26 -8.43
CA TYR A 233 8.76 8.70 -7.40
C TYR A 233 10.13 8.03 -7.54
N GLU A 234 10.17 6.71 -7.74
CA GLU A 234 11.42 5.94 -7.84
C GLU A 234 12.21 6.29 -9.10
N THR A 235 11.51 6.43 -10.23
CA THR A 235 12.12 6.84 -11.50
C THR A 235 12.72 8.24 -11.41
N ALA A 236 12.00 9.22 -10.84
CA ALA A 236 12.49 10.57 -10.66
C ALA A 236 13.76 10.62 -9.79
N ASN A 237 13.74 9.90 -8.66
CA ASN A 237 14.90 9.83 -7.78
C ASN A 237 16.10 9.14 -8.42
N ALA A 238 15.89 8.03 -9.12
CA ALA A 238 16.96 7.31 -9.80
C ALA A 238 17.62 8.18 -10.87
N LEU A 239 16.84 8.86 -11.72
CA LEU A 239 17.36 9.76 -12.74
C LEU A 239 18.19 10.91 -12.15
N PHE A 240 17.74 11.50 -11.04
CA PHE A 240 18.47 12.58 -10.40
C PHE A 240 19.75 12.09 -9.74
N LYS A 241 19.72 10.98 -9.01
CA LYS A 241 20.89 10.35 -8.40
C LYS A 241 21.96 9.96 -9.43
N ASP A 242 21.54 9.50 -10.60
CA ASP A 242 22.41 9.10 -11.71
C ASP A 242 22.96 10.31 -12.53
N ASN A 243 22.67 11.55 -12.14
CA ASN A 243 22.96 12.77 -12.90
C ASN A 243 22.34 12.76 -14.32
N LYS A 244 21.18 12.15 -14.48
CA LYS A 244 20.41 12.09 -15.72
C LYS A 244 19.20 13.05 -15.70
N ALA A 245 19.09 13.90 -14.69
CA ALA A 245 18.10 14.97 -14.60
C ALA A 245 18.75 16.25 -14.08
N ALA A 246 18.49 17.37 -14.76
CA ALA A 246 19.02 18.66 -14.34
C ALA A 246 18.23 19.26 -13.18
N MET A 247 16.92 19.04 -13.15
CA MET A 247 16.00 19.53 -12.12
C MET A 247 15.09 18.41 -11.64
N LEU A 248 14.69 18.51 -10.37
CA LEU A 248 13.77 17.59 -9.73
C LEU A 248 12.82 18.38 -8.81
N ILE A 249 11.52 18.09 -8.83
CA ILE A 249 10.61 18.52 -7.77
C ILE A 249 10.47 17.39 -6.78
N ASN A 250 10.98 17.60 -5.55
CA ASN A 250 10.88 16.65 -4.45
C ASN A 250 10.94 17.39 -3.10
N GLY A 251 10.82 16.67 -2.00
CA GLY A 251 10.81 17.25 -0.67
C GLY A 251 12.14 17.12 0.08
N ASP A 252 12.18 17.78 1.22
CA ASP A 252 13.30 17.81 2.16
C ASP A 252 13.72 16.41 2.64
N TRP A 253 12.82 15.47 2.72
CA TRP A 253 13.08 14.08 3.10
C TRP A 253 14.06 13.35 2.18
N SER A 254 14.27 13.82 0.95
CA SER A 254 15.11 13.16 -0.07
C SER A 254 16.57 13.61 -0.06
N TRP A 255 16.92 14.68 0.66
CA TRP A 255 18.28 15.26 0.62
C TRP A 255 19.38 14.29 1.09
N GLY A 256 19.06 13.44 2.06
CA GLY A 256 19.98 12.43 2.57
C GLY A 256 20.47 11.49 1.46
N ASP A 257 19.54 11.01 0.63
CA ASP A 257 19.82 10.10 -0.48
C ASP A 257 20.71 10.74 -1.54
N TYR A 258 20.51 12.05 -1.83
CA TYR A 258 21.33 12.77 -2.81
C TYR A 258 22.72 13.09 -2.29
N LYS A 259 22.87 13.38 -0.99
CA LYS A 259 24.18 13.51 -0.34
C LYS A 259 24.96 12.19 -0.38
N GLU A 260 24.30 11.06 -0.07
CA GLU A 260 24.90 9.73 -0.15
C GLU A 260 25.31 9.37 -1.58
N ALA A 261 24.49 9.70 -2.58
CA ALA A 261 24.80 9.55 -4.00
C ALA A 261 25.83 10.56 -4.51
N LYS A 262 26.35 11.48 -3.66
CA LYS A 262 27.33 12.50 -3.99
C LYS A 262 26.91 13.43 -5.14
N VAL A 263 25.61 13.72 -5.23
CA VAL A 263 25.09 14.71 -6.16
C VAL A 263 25.37 16.11 -5.61
N ASP A 264 26.01 16.97 -6.40
CA ASP A 264 26.16 18.39 -6.06
C ASP A 264 24.88 19.12 -6.42
N PHE A 265 23.98 19.30 -5.44
CA PHE A 265 22.67 19.87 -5.65
C PHE A 265 22.48 21.20 -4.90
N GLY A 266 21.55 22.01 -5.41
CA GLY A 266 20.98 23.17 -4.75
C GLY A 266 19.46 23.01 -4.64
N ILE A 267 18.84 23.84 -3.80
CA ILE A 267 17.39 23.92 -3.66
C ILE A 267 16.91 25.35 -3.93
N ALA A 268 15.68 25.46 -4.42
CA ALA A 268 15.00 26.73 -4.71
C ALA A 268 13.49 26.58 -4.58
N ARG A 269 12.77 27.70 -4.54
CA ARG A 269 11.30 27.70 -4.72
C ARG A 269 10.94 27.07 -6.06
N ILE A 270 9.81 26.35 -6.14
CA ILE A 270 9.25 25.94 -7.43
C ILE A 270 8.97 27.22 -8.23
N PRO A 271 9.40 27.32 -9.50
CA PRO A 271 9.36 28.56 -10.26
C PRO A 271 7.97 29.19 -10.34
N MET A 272 7.91 30.51 -10.20
CA MET A 272 6.69 31.30 -10.32
C MET A 272 6.04 31.11 -11.71
N ILE A 273 4.73 31.03 -11.77
CA ILE A 273 4.02 30.94 -13.06
C ILE A 273 4.01 32.34 -13.70
N SER A 274 4.70 32.50 -14.83
CA SER A 274 4.88 33.81 -15.51
C SER A 274 3.54 34.48 -15.85
N GLY A 275 2.54 33.69 -16.30
CA GLY A 275 1.23 34.21 -16.72
C GLY A 275 0.37 34.78 -15.58
N THR A 276 0.59 34.39 -14.33
CA THR A 276 -0.17 34.82 -13.17
C THR A 276 0.65 35.65 -12.18
N GLY A 277 1.97 35.60 -12.26
CA GLY A 277 2.87 36.21 -11.29
C GLY A 277 2.83 35.57 -9.88
N LYS A 278 2.23 34.38 -9.74
CA LYS A 278 2.09 33.66 -8.45
C LYS A 278 3.06 32.52 -8.33
N TRP A 279 3.50 32.27 -7.09
CA TRP A 279 4.33 31.10 -6.75
C TRP A 279 3.49 29.86 -6.56
N PRO A 280 3.96 28.68 -7.00
CA PRO A 280 3.43 27.41 -6.53
C PRO A 280 3.55 27.31 -5.01
N ALA A 281 2.44 26.98 -4.35
CA ALA A 281 2.36 26.93 -2.90
C ALA A 281 2.39 25.46 -2.45
N SER A 282 3.56 25.02 -1.98
CA SER A 282 3.72 23.67 -1.47
C SER A 282 2.93 23.46 -0.19
N LEU A 283 2.35 22.29 -0.04
CA LEU A 283 1.75 21.88 1.24
C LEU A 283 2.86 21.73 2.27
N VAL A 284 2.73 22.44 3.37
CA VAL A 284 3.65 22.41 4.51
C VAL A 284 2.99 21.63 5.64
N GLY A 285 3.65 20.61 6.09
CA GLY A 285 3.12 19.79 7.16
C GLY A 285 4.21 19.34 8.12
N THR A 286 3.87 18.33 8.88
CA THR A 286 4.82 17.64 9.74
C THR A 286 4.68 16.13 9.56
N LYS A 287 5.73 15.42 9.90
CA LYS A 287 5.67 14.01 10.30
C LYS A 287 5.85 13.99 11.81
N GLY A 288 5.02 13.26 12.49
CA GLY A 288 5.03 13.34 13.95
C GLY A 288 4.59 12.06 14.64
N TYR A 289 4.79 12.07 15.94
CA TYR A 289 4.46 10.97 16.83
C TYR A 289 3.06 11.17 17.41
N SER A 290 2.22 10.14 17.33
CA SER A 290 0.94 10.03 18.01
C SER A 290 0.98 8.88 19.00
N LEU A 291 0.21 8.98 20.10
CA LEU A 291 0.04 7.93 21.10
C LEU A 291 -1.19 7.08 20.79
N ASN A 292 -1.04 5.77 20.84
CA ASN A 292 -2.14 4.82 20.73
C ASN A 292 -3.07 4.91 21.95
N VAL A 293 -4.37 4.73 21.74
CA VAL A 293 -5.34 4.63 22.87
C VAL A 293 -5.25 3.27 23.56
N ASN A 294 -4.84 2.21 22.85
CA ASN A 294 -4.79 0.83 23.32
C ASN A 294 -3.47 0.55 24.06
N MET A 295 -3.24 1.22 25.18
CA MET A 295 -2.06 0.98 26.03
C MET A 295 -2.29 -0.22 26.94
N LYS A 296 -1.28 -1.09 27.04
CA LYS A 296 -1.36 -2.33 27.84
C LYS A 296 -1.51 -2.07 29.33
N SER A 297 -0.91 -1.00 29.84
CA SER A 297 -0.96 -0.60 31.26
C SER A 297 -0.59 0.87 31.42
N PRO A 298 -0.86 1.48 32.62
CA PRO A 298 -0.38 2.82 32.93
C PRO A 298 1.14 2.98 32.81
N GLN A 299 1.91 1.95 33.15
CA GLN A 299 3.38 1.97 33.03
C GLN A 299 3.83 2.06 31.55
N HIS A 300 3.13 1.35 30.62
CA HIS A 300 3.40 1.48 29.19
C HIS A 300 3.09 2.88 28.69
N GLN A 301 2.00 3.49 29.19
CA GLN A 301 1.64 4.86 28.85
C GLN A 301 2.71 5.85 29.32
N GLU A 302 3.15 5.76 30.57
CA GLU A 302 4.17 6.63 31.15
C GLU A 302 5.50 6.52 30.37
N ALA A 303 5.93 5.28 30.08
CA ALA A 303 7.13 5.04 29.29
C ALA A 303 7.01 5.54 27.84
N ALA A 304 5.84 5.40 27.20
CA ALA A 304 5.58 5.92 25.87
C ALA A 304 5.59 7.46 25.83
N VAL A 305 4.99 8.12 26.83
CA VAL A 305 5.03 9.57 26.98
C VAL A 305 6.47 10.06 27.21
N LYS A 306 7.24 9.38 28.05
CA LYS A 306 8.65 9.69 28.29
C LYS A 306 9.48 9.58 27.02
N LEU A 307 9.24 8.52 26.22
CA LEU A 307 9.90 8.34 24.93
C LEU A 307 9.48 9.44 23.94
N LEU A 308 8.19 9.79 23.87
CA LEU A 308 7.68 10.87 23.04
C LEU A 308 8.39 12.19 23.33
N MET A 309 8.45 12.56 24.62
CA MET A 309 9.12 13.80 25.05
C MET A 309 10.62 13.79 24.72
N TYR A 310 11.27 12.64 24.86
CA TYR A 310 12.67 12.49 24.49
C TYR A 310 12.89 12.64 22.98
N LEU A 311 12.07 11.96 22.15
CA LEU A 311 12.17 12.01 20.69
C LEU A 311 11.89 13.41 20.11
N THR A 312 11.09 14.21 20.78
CA THR A 312 10.75 15.59 20.39
C THR A 312 11.60 16.66 21.08
N SER A 313 12.58 16.26 21.89
CA SER A 313 13.46 17.18 22.64
C SER A 313 14.44 17.91 21.73
N THR A 314 14.89 19.10 22.18
CA THR A 314 15.88 19.93 21.48
C THR A 314 17.16 19.15 21.10
N PRO A 315 17.81 18.35 21.97
CA PRO A 315 19.04 17.64 21.62
C PRO A 315 18.81 16.60 20.51
N VAL A 316 17.68 15.90 20.55
CA VAL A 316 17.35 14.88 19.53
C VAL A 316 17.05 15.53 18.19
N GLN A 317 16.26 16.59 18.16
CA GLN A 317 15.97 17.30 16.91
C GLN A 317 17.22 17.93 16.29
N LEU A 318 18.17 18.40 17.09
CA LEU A 318 19.47 18.88 16.60
C LEU A 318 20.29 17.78 15.95
N GLN A 319 20.28 16.55 16.48
CA GLN A 319 20.95 15.41 15.84
C GLN A 319 20.36 15.10 14.46
N PHE A 320 19.02 15.15 14.32
CA PHE A 320 18.38 15.00 13.03
C PHE A 320 18.70 16.17 12.07
N ALA A 321 18.68 17.40 12.56
CA ALA A 321 19.04 18.57 11.76
C ALA A 321 20.47 18.48 11.21
N GLU A 322 21.44 18.08 12.05
CA GLU A 322 22.84 17.96 11.67
C GLU A 322 23.09 16.80 10.69
N LYS A 323 22.55 15.61 10.99
CA LYS A 323 22.88 14.38 10.24
C LYS A 323 22.08 14.22 8.95
N VAL A 324 20.80 14.58 8.94
CA VAL A 324 19.91 14.38 7.77
C VAL A 324 19.38 15.69 7.18
N GLY A 325 19.52 16.81 7.88
CA GLY A 325 19.19 18.13 7.34
C GLY A 325 17.68 18.44 7.35
N ILE A 326 16.96 18.03 8.41
CA ILE A 326 15.57 18.43 8.60
C ILE A 326 15.48 19.69 9.46
N LEU A 327 14.44 20.52 9.21
CA LEU A 327 14.21 21.72 10.00
C LEU A 327 13.50 21.35 11.31
N PRO A 328 14.12 21.61 12.49
CA PRO A 328 13.52 21.28 13.76
C PRO A 328 12.15 21.96 13.97
N SER A 329 11.23 21.26 14.59
CA SER A 329 9.95 21.80 15.05
C SER A 329 10.07 22.57 16.36
N ASN A 330 10.98 22.15 17.23
CA ASN A 330 11.26 22.82 18.50
C ASN A 330 11.93 24.16 18.25
N LEU A 331 11.41 25.22 18.84
CA LEU A 331 11.85 26.61 18.60
C LEU A 331 13.27 26.86 19.07
N ASP A 332 13.66 26.29 20.22
CA ASP A 332 15.05 26.40 20.73
C ASP A 332 16.06 25.69 19.82
N ALA A 333 15.67 24.49 19.30
CA ALA A 333 16.50 23.79 18.35
C ALA A 333 16.67 24.55 17.04
N ARG A 334 15.60 25.18 16.54
CA ARG A 334 15.60 26.00 15.33
C ARG A 334 16.48 27.23 15.47
N ASP A 335 16.56 27.80 16.69
CA ASP A 335 17.36 29.00 16.99
C ASP A 335 18.85 28.72 17.13
N SER A 336 19.27 27.47 17.07
CA SER A 336 20.65 27.02 17.21
C SER A 336 21.55 27.44 16.02
N ASP A 337 22.85 27.51 16.27
CA ASP A 337 23.89 27.78 15.24
C ASP A 337 23.92 26.68 14.16
N ILE A 338 23.58 25.43 14.51
CA ILE A 338 23.49 24.31 13.56
C ILE A 338 22.49 24.60 12.45
N VAL A 339 21.34 25.15 12.81
CA VAL A 339 20.27 25.48 11.86
C VAL A 339 20.57 26.80 11.14
N LYS A 340 20.94 27.85 11.88
CA LYS A 340 21.20 29.20 11.34
C LYS A 340 22.33 29.21 10.31
N ASN A 341 23.35 28.38 10.49
CA ASN A 341 24.51 28.31 9.60
C ASN A 341 24.35 27.29 8.46
N ASN A 342 23.24 26.55 8.39
CA ASN A 342 23.01 25.58 7.33
C ASN A 342 22.24 26.23 6.16
N PRO A 343 22.90 26.44 4.98
CA PRO A 343 22.27 27.13 3.85
C PRO A 343 21.01 26.41 3.33
N LEU A 344 20.96 25.08 3.37
CA LEU A 344 19.81 24.34 2.90
C LEU A 344 18.60 24.56 3.81
N LEU A 345 18.80 24.53 5.13
CA LEU A 345 17.70 24.76 6.09
C LEU A 345 17.16 26.18 6.01
N LYS A 346 18.04 27.18 5.79
CA LYS A 346 17.64 28.55 5.59
C LYS A 346 16.75 28.73 4.34
N ILE A 347 17.21 28.22 3.19
CA ILE A 347 16.43 28.25 1.95
C ILE A 347 15.12 27.49 2.10
N SER A 348 15.12 26.34 2.79
CA SER A 348 13.93 25.55 3.08
C SER A 348 12.89 26.36 3.88
N ALA A 349 13.34 27.08 4.90
CA ALA A 349 12.48 27.99 5.66
C ALA A 349 11.87 29.09 4.78
N ASP A 350 12.66 29.73 3.91
CA ASP A 350 12.19 30.72 2.95
C ASP A 350 11.15 30.15 1.97
N ILE A 351 11.28 28.86 1.57
CA ILE A 351 10.32 28.19 0.68
C ILE A 351 8.97 28.01 1.37
N MET A 352 8.97 27.70 2.67
CA MET A 352 7.73 27.50 3.44
C MET A 352 6.89 28.76 3.58
N GLU A 353 7.47 29.97 3.46
CA GLU A 353 6.72 31.24 3.54
C GLU A 353 5.60 31.37 2.51
N VAL A 354 5.74 30.73 1.35
CA VAL A 354 4.72 30.71 0.30
C VAL A 354 3.87 29.43 0.34
N GLY A 355 4.12 28.55 1.29
CA GLY A 355 3.42 27.29 1.45
C GLY A 355 2.08 27.44 2.14
N HIS A 356 1.24 26.41 2.01
CA HIS A 356 -0.04 26.30 2.71
C HIS A 356 0.01 25.14 3.74
N PRO A 357 -0.61 25.28 4.92
CA PRO A 357 -0.70 24.18 5.87
C PRO A 357 -1.34 22.94 5.22
N MET A 358 -0.78 21.77 5.49
CA MET A 358 -1.37 20.49 5.05
C MET A 358 -2.69 20.27 5.78
N PRO A 359 -3.82 20.15 5.07
CA PRO A 359 -5.10 19.87 5.71
C PRO A 359 -5.08 18.48 6.37
N ILE A 360 -5.56 18.42 7.62
CA ILE A 360 -5.56 17.18 8.42
C ILE A 360 -6.93 16.50 8.52
N VAL A 361 -7.95 17.07 7.88
CA VAL A 361 -9.32 16.53 7.91
C VAL A 361 -9.46 15.25 7.08
N PRO A 362 -10.33 14.30 7.48
CA PRO A 362 -10.51 13.04 6.76
C PRO A 362 -10.93 13.21 5.28
N GLU A 363 -11.66 14.27 4.97
CA GLU A 363 -12.18 14.60 3.64
C GLU A 363 -11.10 14.78 2.58
N VAL A 364 -9.89 15.20 2.99
CA VAL A 364 -8.72 15.34 2.10
C VAL A 364 -8.41 14.05 1.36
N ARG A 365 -8.64 12.89 1.99
CA ARG A 365 -8.39 11.60 1.34
C ARG A 365 -9.29 11.35 0.13
N ALA A 366 -10.56 11.73 0.24
CA ALA A 366 -11.51 11.66 -0.87
C ALA A 366 -11.14 12.65 -1.99
N ILE A 367 -10.67 13.85 -1.61
CA ILE A 367 -10.17 14.86 -2.56
C ILE A 367 -8.97 14.32 -3.33
N TRP A 368 -7.94 13.78 -2.63
CA TRP A 368 -6.76 13.19 -3.26
C TRP A 368 -7.10 12.04 -4.21
N ASP A 369 -7.97 11.12 -3.80
CA ASP A 369 -8.40 10.01 -4.64
C ASP A 369 -9.11 10.49 -5.90
N SER A 370 -10.00 11.46 -5.76
CA SER A 370 -10.75 12.05 -6.87
C SER A 370 -9.87 12.79 -7.86
N LEU A 371 -8.92 13.59 -7.35
CA LEU A 371 -7.90 14.24 -8.15
C LEU A 371 -7.08 13.24 -8.93
N ARG A 372 -6.55 12.20 -8.26
CA ARG A 372 -5.73 11.17 -8.89
C ARG A 372 -6.48 10.48 -10.03
N ILE A 373 -7.69 10.00 -9.78
CA ILE A 373 -8.50 9.26 -10.76
C ILE A 373 -8.75 10.10 -12.01
N GLN A 374 -9.18 11.33 -11.87
CA GLN A 374 -9.57 12.16 -13.02
C GLN A 374 -8.35 12.72 -13.75
N TYR A 375 -7.31 13.10 -13.00
CA TYR A 375 -6.06 13.55 -13.58
C TYR A 375 -5.38 12.47 -14.43
N GLN A 376 -5.35 11.23 -13.97
CA GLN A 376 -4.80 10.12 -14.76
C GLN A 376 -5.57 9.88 -16.07
N LYS A 377 -6.89 10.10 -16.09
CA LYS A 377 -7.67 10.06 -17.33
C LYS A 377 -7.30 11.22 -18.27
N VAL A 378 -6.96 12.38 -17.72
CA VAL A 378 -6.44 13.52 -18.50
C VAL A 378 -5.06 13.18 -19.06
N LEU A 379 -4.16 12.63 -18.26
CA LEU A 379 -2.82 12.19 -18.70
C LEU A 379 -2.90 11.11 -19.80
N ALA A 380 -3.88 10.20 -19.72
CA ALA A 380 -4.13 9.18 -20.72
C ALA A 380 -4.85 9.71 -21.99
N GLY A 381 -5.19 10.99 -22.05
CA GLY A 381 -5.91 11.60 -23.17
C GLY A 381 -7.40 11.22 -23.26
N SER A 382 -7.96 10.58 -22.22
CA SER A 382 -9.37 10.18 -22.19
C SER A 382 -10.32 11.32 -21.81
N LEU A 383 -9.80 12.36 -21.17
CA LEU A 383 -10.53 13.55 -20.77
C LEU A 383 -9.74 14.82 -21.11
N THR A 384 -10.46 15.91 -21.39
CA THR A 384 -9.84 17.24 -21.41
C THR A 384 -9.53 17.71 -19.99
N PRO A 385 -8.59 18.64 -19.78
CA PRO A 385 -8.31 19.21 -18.46
C PRO A 385 -9.55 19.75 -17.74
N GLN A 386 -10.45 20.43 -18.47
CA GLN A 386 -11.70 20.96 -17.93
C GLN A 386 -12.65 19.86 -17.48
N ALA A 387 -12.85 18.82 -18.32
CA ALA A 387 -13.69 17.68 -17.96
C ALA A 387 -13.09 16.88 -16.80
N GLY A 388 -11.76 16.81 -16.70
CA GLY A 388 -11.06 16.22 -15.58
C GLY A 388 -11.30 16.97 -14.26
N ALA A 389 -11.20 18.30 -14.29
CA ALA A 389 -11.45 19.16 -13.13
C ALA A 389 -12.92 19.05 -12.65
N GLN A 390 -13.88 19.11 -13.56
CA GLN A 390 -15.30 18.92 -13.25
C GLN A 390 -15.57 17.52 -12.69
N GLY A 391 -15.02 16.49 -13.32
CA GLY A 391 -15.16 15.11 -12.85
C GLY A 391 -14.55 14.87 -11.47
N ALA A 392 -13.43 15.55 -11.16
CA ALA A 392 -12.81 15.49 -9.84
C ALA A 392 -13.71 16.08 -8.75
N GLN A 393 -14.37 17.22 -9.02
CA GLN A 393 -15.32 17.83 -8.09
C GLN A 393 -16.49 16.89 -7.77
N VAL A 394 -17.16 16.38 -8.81
CA VAL A 394 -18.32 15.49 -8.66
C VAL A 394 -17.93 14.22 -7.89
N LEU A 395 -16.76 13.65 -8.19
CA LEU A 395 -16.31 12.42 -7.54
C LEU A 395 -15.94 12.70 -6.08
N ALA A 396 -15.26 13.81 -5.77
CA ALA A 396 -14.90 14.19 -4.42
C ALA A 396 -16.14 14.44 -3.55
N GLU A 397 -17.12 15.19 -4.04
CA GLU A 397 -18.39 15.43 -3.33
C GLU A 397 -19.11 14.12 -3.04
N LYS A 398 -19.20 13.21 -4.02
CA LYS A 398 -19.78 11.87 -3.84
C LYS A 398 -19.03 11.07 -2.77
N GLN A 399 -17.72 10.97 -2.85
CA GLN A 399 -16.93 10.18 -1.90
C GLN A 399 -16.98 10.76 -0.48
N ILE A 400 -16.97 12.08 -0.34
CA ILE A 400 -17.13 12.77 0.96
C ILE A 400 -18.52 12.49 1.54
N ALA A 401 -19.57 12.59 0.72
CA ALA A 401 -20.92 12.26 1.16
C ALA A 401 -21.03 10.80 1.65
N GLU A 402 -20.48 9.85 0.89
CA GLU A 402 -20.45 8.43 1.25
C GLU A 402 -19.62 8.14 2.51
N MET A 403 -18.50 8.86 2.71
CA MET A 403 -17.65 8.73 3.89
C MET A 403 -18.31 9.28 5.17
N ASN A 404 -19.10 10.36 5.02
CA ASN A 404 -19.77 11.03 6.12
C ASN A 404 -21.19 10.48 6.38
N GLU A 405 -21.68 9.57 5.52
CA GLU A 405 -22.99 8.94 5.69
C GLU A 405 -23.02 8.04 6.93
N VAL A 406 -23.91 8.34 7.86
CA VAL A 406 -24.19 7.50 9.02
C VAL A 406 -25.50 6.79 8.81
N LEU A 407 -25.41 5.53 8.38
CA LEU A 407 -26.59 4.68 8.20
C LEU A 407 -27.26 4.40 9.56
N LYS A 408 -28.56 4.54 9.60
CA LYS A 408 -29.37 4.26 10.79
C LYS A 408 -29.91 2.83 10.75
N PRO A 409 -30.10 2.17 11.92
CA PRO A 409 -30.77 0.89 12.00
C PRO A 409 -32.19 0.94 11.38
N ASP A 410 -32.48 -0.02 10.51
CA ASP A 410 -33.81 -0.23 9.92
C ASP A 410 -34.53 -1.44 10.55
N ALA A 411 -35.75 -1.75 10.09
CA ALA A 411 -36.47 -2.92 10.54
C ALA A 411 -35.70 -4.24 10.29
N GLY A 412 -34.89 -4.30 9.22
CA GLY A 412 -34.01 -5.43 8.91
C GLY A 412 -32.97 -5.70 9.96
N ALA A 413 -32.48 -4.66 10.67
CA ALA A 413 -31.52 -4.82 11.74
C ALA A 413 -32.05 -5.66 12.90
N TYR A 414 -33.32 -5.50 13.27
CA TYR A 414 -33.95 -6.30 14.33
C TYR A 414 -34.13 -7.73 13.90
N VAL A 415 -34.54 -7.95 12.64
CA VAL A 415 -34.69 -9.29 12.05
C VAL A 415 -33.33 -9.99 12.03
N LEU A 416 -32.27 -9.31 11.64
CA LEU A 416 -30.90 -9.86 11.66
C LEU A 416 -30.42 -10.23 13.05
N LYS A 417 -30.68 -9.41 14.06
CA LYS A 417 -30.36 -9.76 15.47
C LYS A 417 -31.04 -11.06 15.88
N ALA A 418 -32.31 -11.25 15.51
CA ALA A 418 -33.02 -12.49 15.77
C ALA A 418 -32.43 -13.67 14.98
N ILE A 419 -32.10 -13.48 13.69
CA ILE A 419 -31.47 -14.51 12.86
C ILE A 419 -30.11 -14.92 13.45
N PHE A 420 -29.23 -13.97 13.80
CA PHE A 420 -27.93 -14.27 14.42
C PHE A 420 -28.11 -15.04 15.73
N ALA A 421 -29.04 -14.63 16.58
CA ALA A 421 -29.36 -15.36 17.82
C ALA A 421 -29.80 -16.80 17.53
N LEU A 422 -30.70 -17.00 16.55
CA LEU A 422 -31.18 -18.33 16.15
C LEU A 422 -30.08 -19.19 15.54
N VAL A 423 -29.20 -18.61 14.69
CA VAL A 423 -28.05 -19.32 14.10
C VAL A 423 -27.06 -19.74 15.17
N ILE A 424 -26.75 -18.87 16.13
CA ILE A 424 -25.85 -19.19 17.25
C ILE A 424 -26.46 -20.29 18.12
N LEU A 425 -27.73 -20.13 18.54
CA LEU A 425 -28.43 -21.12 19.38
C LEU A 425 -28.58 -22.46 18.63
N GLY A 426 -28.93 -22.43 17.36
CA GLY A 426 -29.03 -23.62 16.50
C GLY A 426 -27.69 -24.29 16.32
N GLY A 427 -26.61 -23.51 16.08
CA GLY A 427 -25.25 -24.01 15.99
C GLY A 427 -24.78 -24.70 17.28
N ILE A 428 -25.02 -24.06 18.42
CA ILE A 428 -24.71 -24.65 19.75
C ILE A 428 -25.53 -25.93 19.95
N TRP A 429 -26.82 -25.92 19.59
CA TRP A 429 -27.66 -27.10 19.73
C TRP A 429 -27.23 -28.26 18.81
N MET A 430 -26.90 -27.98 17.56
CA MET A 430 -26.40 -28.98 16.61
C MET A 430 -25.02 -29.52 17.00
N SER A 431 -24.13 -28.66 17.45
CA SER A 431 -22.75 -29.05 17.83
C SER A 431 -22.63 -29.62 19.25
N ARG A 432 -23.70 -29.58 20.06
CA ARG A 432 -23.66 -29.97 21.49
C ARG A 432 -23.08 -31.38 21.73
N LYS A 433 -23.46 -32.37 20.89
CA LYS A 433 -22.93 -33.75 21.01
C LYS A 433 -21.44 -33.82 20.69
N SER A 434 -21.01 -33.14 19.63
CA SER A 434 -19.61 -33.04 19.22
C SER A 434 -18.78 -32.26 20.25
N LEU A 435 -19.34 -31.17 20.79
CA LEU A 435 -18.71 -30.37 21.84
C LEU A 435 -18.51 -31.19 23.13
N VAL A 436 -19.57 -31.92 23.56
CA VAL A 436 -19.45 -32.81 24.72
C VAL A 436 -18.46 -33.95 24.46
N ALA A 437 -18.44 -34.53 23.26
CA ALA A 437 -17.46 -35.57 22.87
C ALA A 437 -16.03 -34.97 22.86
N PHE A 438 -15.86 -33.74 22.34
CA PHE A 438 -14.57 -33.07 22.37
C PHE A 438 -14.08 -32.81 23.80
N VAL A 439 -14.93 -32.31 24.69
CA VAL A 439 -14.57 -32.03 26.11
C VAL A 439 -14.24 -33.36 26.81
N LYS A 440 -15.04 -34.43 26.58
CA LYS A 440 -14.74 -35.77 27.14
C LYS A 440 -13.44 -36.38 26.61
N GLY A 441 -13.00 -35.98 25.41
CA GLY A 441 -11.73 -36.40 24.83
C GLY A 441 -10.52 -36.07 25.69
N PHE A 442 -10.57 -34.93 26.43
CA PHE A 442 -9.51 -34.53 27.37
C PHE A 442 -9.43 -35.39 28.63
N GLN A 443 -10.46 -36.18 28.89
CA GLN A 443 -10.49 -37.16 30.03
C GLN A 443 -10.33 -38.60 29.56
N GLY A 444 -10.37 -38.86 28.25
CA GLY A 444 -10.31 -40.15 27.64
C GLY A 444 -8.87 -40.72 27.44
N PRO A 445 -8.76 -41.93 26.89
CA PRO A 445 -7.46 -42.56 26.62
C PRO A 445 -6.60 -41.75 25.64
N ASN A 446 -7.22 -40.96 24.76
CA ASN A 446 -6.54 -40.12 23.76
C ASN A 446 -6.29 -38.69 24.23
N ARG A 447 -6.38 -38.42 25.54
CA ARG A 447 -6.23 -37.06 26.12
C ARG A 447 -4.97 -36.32 25.66
N PHE A 448 -3.86 -37.02 25.49
CA PHE A 448 -2.60 -36.44 25.03
C PHE A 448 -2.74 -35.79 23.63
N ALA A 449 -3.41 -36.46 22.69
CA ALA A 449 -3.67 -35.94 21.36
C ALA A 449 -4.51 -34.67 21.41
N TYR A 450 -5.56 -34.60 22.27
CA TYR A 450 -6.39 -33.43 22.45
C TYR A 450 -5.59 -32.22 23.00
N TYR A 451 -4.73 -32.47 24.03
CA TYR A 451 -3.86 -31.42 24.57
C TYR A 451 -2.85 -30.90 23.53
N MET A 452 -2.29 -31.79 22.70
CA MET A 452 -1.37 -31.39 21.62
C MET A 452 -2.05 -30.61 20.51
N MET A 453 -3.30 -30.90 20.19
CA MET A 453 -4.09 -30.21 19.16
C MET A 453 -4.71 -28.89 19.66
N LEU A 454 -4.88 -28.71 20.97
CA LEU A 454 -5.57 -27.56 21.56
C LEU A 454 -4.96 -26.21 21.15
N PRO A 455 -3.64 -25.99 21.19
CA PRO A 455 -3.03 -24.73 20.75
C PRO A 455 -3.34 -24.41 19.28
N ALA A 456 -3.32 -25.43 18.41
CA ALA A 456 -3.66 -25.27 16.99
C ALA A 456 -5.13 -24.87 16.80
N PHE A 457 -6.07 -25.51 17.53
CA PHE A 457 -7.48 -25.14 17.48
C PHE A 457 -7.72 -23.72 18.00
N ILE A 458 -7.08 -23.32 19.10
CA ILE A 458 -7.17 -21.95 19.62
C ILE A 458 -6.64 -20.98 18.59
N GLY A 459 -5.48 -21.25 17.96
CA GLY A 459 -4.91 -20.42 16.92
C GLY A 459 -5.83 -20.27 15.70
N ILE A 460 -6.36 -21.38 15.18
CA ILE A 460 -7.31 -21.38 14.06
C ILE A 460 -8.58 -20.58 14.42
N PHE A 461 -9.12 -20.83 15.60
CA PHE A 461 -10.33 -20.11 16.05
C PHE A 461 -10.06 -18.61 16.15
N ALA A 462 -8.98 -18.19 16.82
CA ALA A 462 -8.67 -16.78 17.05
C ALA A 462 -8.30 -16.05 15.76
N VAL A 463 -7.59 -16.68 14.81
CA VAL A 463 -7.03 -16.01 13.63
C VAL A 463 -7.92 -16.17 12.39
N ILE A 464 -8.72 -17.22 12.30
CA ILE A 464 -9.52 -17.50 11.10
C ILE A 464 -11.02 -17.43 11.41
N VAL A 465 -11.48 -18.25 12.38
CA VAL A 465 -12.93 -18.41 12.61
C VAL A 465 -13.56 -17.14 13.17
N TYR A 466 -12.97 -16.57 14.22
CA TYR A 466 -13.48 -15.35 14.85
C TYR A 466 -13.48 -14.16 13.87
N PRO A 467 -12.39 -13.80 13.17
CA PRO A 467 -12.39 -12.69 12.20
C PRO A 467 -13.37 -12.91 11.04
N PHE A 468 -13.57 -14.15 10.60
CA PHE A 468 -14.55 -14.45 9.55
C PHE A 468 -15.98 -14.12 9.98
N PHE A 469 -16.42 -14.59 11.16
CA PHE A 469 -17.76 -14.26 11.67
C PHE A 469 -17.90 -12.79 12.05
N TYR A 470 -16.82 -12.16 12.55
CA TYR A 470 -16.79 -10.74 12.82
C TYR A 470 -16.95 -9.92 11.53
N ASN A 471 -16.30 -10.31 10.44
CA ASN A 471 -16.50 -9.67 9.13
C ASN A 471 -17.94 -9.81 8.63
N ILE A 472 -18.59 -10.97 8.84
CA ILE A 472 -20.00 -11.13 8.52
C ILE A 472 -20.86 -10.16 9.35
N ALA A 473 -20.61 -10.00 10.64
CA ALA A 473 -21.33 -9.05 11.48
C ALA A 473 -21.15 -7.60 11.00
N ILE A 474 -19.91 -7.20 10.68
CA ILE A 474 -19.59 -5.88 10.14
C ILE A 474 -20.32 -5.63 8.82
N SER A 475 -20.48 -6.63 7.95
CA SER A 475 -21.14 -6.48 6.65
C SER A 475 -22.61 -6.04 6.75
N PHE A 476 -23.24 -6.22 7.90
CA PHE A 476 -24.58 -5.78 8.23
C PHE A 476 -24.63 -4.55 9.14
N SER A 477 -23.50 -3.90 9.36
CA SER A 477 -23.37 -2.78 10.31
C SER A 477 -23.06 -1.47 9.59
N ASN A 478 -23.29 -0.35 10.28
CA ASN A 478 -22.87 0.98 9.83
C ASN A 478 -21.40 1.29 10.12
N PHE A 479 -20.56 0.26 10.31
CA PHE A 479 -19.17 0.44 10.66
C PHE A 479 -18.42 1.26 9.59
N SER A 480 -17.97 2.46 9.97
CA SER A 480 -17.35 3.45 9.10
C SER A 480 -16.39 4.33 9.91
N LEU A 481 -15.76 5.31 9.27
CA LEU A 481 -14.93 6.31 9.96
C LEU A 481 -15.68 6.99 11.12
N ARG A 482 -16.93 7.39 10.90
CA ARG A 482 -17.74 8.17 11.85
C ARG A 482 -18.35 7.35 12.98
N THR A 483 -18.52 6.05 12.76
CA THR A 483 -19.15 5.11 13.71
C THR A 483 -18.18 4.04 14.19
N PHE A 484 -16.88 4.33 14.14
CA PHE A 484 -15.83 3.36 14.43
C PHE A 484 -15.92 2.78 15.84
N GLN A 485 -16.24 3.60 16.83
CA GLN A 485 -16.39 3.17 18.23
C GLN A 485 -17.80 2.65 18.55
N ASP A 486 -18.84 3.24 17.93
CA ASP A 486 -20.25 3.04 18.29
C ASP A 486 -21.06 2.50 17.11
N TRP A 487 -20.59 1.44 16.47
CA TRP A 487 -21.29 0.85 15.33
C TRP A 487 -22.52 0.00 15.74
N SER A 488 -23.49 -0.08 14.87
CA SER A 488 -24.72 -0.83 15.06
C SER A 488 -25.13 -1.58 13.79
N LEU A 489 -25.95 -2.63 13.91
CA LEU A 489 -26.51 -3.34 12.77
C LEU A 489 -27.54 -2.47 12.03
N VAL A 490 -27.46 -2.43 10.70
CA VAL A 490 -28.31 -1.61 9.81
C VAL A 490 -29.07 -2.42 8.74
N GLY A 491 -29.01 -3.74 8.80
CA GLY A 491 -29.68 -4.58 7.84
C GLY A 491 -28.87 -4.85 6.57
N PHE A 492 -29.57 -5.00 5.44
CA PHE A 492 -28.98 -5.38 4.15
C PHE A 492 -28.56 -4.19 3.28
N THR A 493 -28.52 -2.99 3.82
CA THR A 493 -28.28 -1.75 3.07
C THR A 493 -27.01 -1.80 2.23
N HIS A 494 -25.88 -2.32 2.78
CA HIS A 494 -24.64 -2.43 2.03
C HIS A 494 -24.71 -3.41 0.85
N TYR A 495 -25.47 -4.49 0.98
CA TYR A 495 -25.69 -5.44 -0.12
C TYR A 495 -26.55 -4.82 -1.22
N VAL A 496 -27.60 -4.09 -0.85
CA VAL A 496 -28.44 -3.35 -1.81
C VAL A 496 -27.58 -2.31 -2.54
N ASN A 497 -26.76 -1.54 -1.82
CA ASN A 497 -25.85 -0.55 -2.41
C ASN A 497 -24.83 -1.21 -3.36
N ALA A 498 -24.26 -2.37 -2.98
CA ALA A 498 -23.30 -3.08 -3.82
C ALA A 498 -23.95 -3.56 -5.14
N PHE A 499 -25.13 -4.18 -5.08
CA PHE A 499 -25.82 -4.66 -6.28
C PHE A 499 -26.49 -3.54 -7.10
N SER A 500 -26.68 -2.36 -6.54
CA SER A 500 -27.21 -1.20 -7.27
C SER A 500 -26.11 -0.38 -7.95
N ASP A 501 -24.84 -0.61 -7.60
CA ASP A 501 -23.70 0.12 -8.19
C ASP A 501 -23.22 -0.54 -9.50
N PRO A 502 -23.35 0.13 -10.68
CA PRO A 502 -22.80 -0.39 -11.93
C PRO A 502 -21.31 -0.73 -11.87
N LYS A 503 -20.55 -0.06 -11.00
CA LYS A 503 -19.11 -0.31 -10.79
C LYS A 503 -18.87 -1.72 -10.28
N PHE A 504 -19.75 -2.26 -9.43
CA PHE A 504 -19.64 -3.63 -8.92
C PHE A 504 -19.59 -4.66 -10.06
N TYR A 505 -20.49 -4.55 -11.03
CA TYR A 505 -20.56 -5.48 -12.17
C TYR A 505 -19.33 -5.39 -13.07
N SER A 506 -18.81 -4.17 -13.28
CA SER A 506 -17.56 -3.96 -14.02
C SER A 506 -16.38 -4.63 -13.31
N LEU A 507 -16.27 -4.48 -11.99
CA LEU A 507 -15.22 -5.10 -11.17
C LEU A 507 -15.37 -6.63 -11.15
N PHE A 508 -16.60 -7.13 -11.05
CA PHE A 508 -16.89 -8.57 -11.11
C PHE A 508 -16.44 -9.16 -12.45
N LEU A 509 -16.81 -8.55 -13.57
CA LEU A 509 -16.41 -9.00 -14.90
C LEU A 509 -14.90 -9.00 -15.06
N LYS A 510 -14.21 -7.93 -14.62
CA LYS A 510 -12.74 -7.87 -14.63
C LYS A 510 -12.13 -8.96 -13.78
N THR A 511 -12.71 -9.27 -12.61
CA THR A 511 -12.24 -10.35 -11.73
C THR A 511 -12.38 -11.71 -12.40
N VAL A 512 -13.48 -11.95 -13.10
CA VAL A 512 -13.67 -13.19 -13.89
C VAL A 512 -12.66 -13.29 -15.01
N ILE A 513 -12.48 -12.22 -15.80
CA ILE A 513 -11.48 -12.19 -16.89
C ILE A 513 -10.07 -12.43 -16.32
N TRP A 514 -9.71 -11.72 -15.25
CA TRP A 514 -8.46 -11.90 -14.53
C TRP A 514 -8.22 -13.36 -14.13
N THR A 515 -9.19 -13.98 -13.50
CA THR A 515 -9.09 -15.36 -13.00
C THR A 515 -8.99 -16.35 -14.15
N VAL A 516 -9.89 -16.26 -15.14
CA VAL A 516 -9.94 -17.21 -16.26
C VAL A 516 -8.66 -17.13 -17.10
N VAL A 517 -8.22 -15.92 -17.46
CA VAL A 517 -7.03 -15.74 -18.32
C VAL A 517 -5.77 -16.22 -17.59
N ASN A 518 -5.58 -15.83 -16.32
CA ASN A 518 -4.42 -16.26 -15.57
C ASN A 518 -4.38 -17.78 -15.40
N VAL A 519 -5.47 -18.40 -14.96
CA VAL A 519 -5.52 -19.86 -14.73
C VAL A 519 -5.31 -20.62 -16.05
N PHE A 520 -5.89 -20.13 -17.13
CA PHE A 520 -5.64 -20.72 -18.47
C PHE A 520 -4.15 -20.74 -18.81
N PHE A 521 -3.44 -19.61 -18.65
CA PHE A 521 -2.01 -19.55 -18.94
C PHE A 521 -1.17 -20.31 -17.89
N HIS A 522 -1.54 -20.30 -16.62
CA HIS A 522 -0.86 -21.10 -15.60
C HIS A 522 -0.89 -22.59 -15.93
N VAL A 523 -2.08 -23.12 -16.30
CA VAL A 523 -2.23 -24.53 -16.66
C VAL A 523 -1.53 -24.86 -17.96
N THR A 524 -1.74 -24.05 -19.01
CA THR A 524 -1.19 -24.34 -20.34
C THR A 524 0.35 -24.27 -20.34
N LEU A 525 0.93 -23.20 -19.79
CA LEU A 525 2.38 -23.06 -19.67
C LEU A 525 2.96 -24.11 -18.70
N GLY A 526 2.29 -24.33 -17.57
CA GLY A 526 2.73 -25.31 -16.60
C GLY A 526 2.78 -26.73 -17.18
N VAL A 527 1.71 -27.18 -17.84
CA VAL A 527 1.68 -28.49 -18.50
C VAL A 527 2.68 -28.56 -19.64
N PHE A 528 2.77 -27.53 -20.48
CA PHE A 528 3.73 -27.48 -21.59
C PHE A 528 5.18 -27.66 -21.11
N LEU A 529 5.58 -26.88 -20.11
CA LEU A 529 6.92 -26.96 -19.53
C LEU A 529 7.15 -28.30 -18.80
N ALA A 530 6.14 -28.83 -18.09
CA ALA A 530 6.23 -30.13 -17.44
C ALA A 530 6.47 -31.26 -18.45
N VAL A 531 5.78 -31.24 -19.61
CA VAL A 531 5.98 -32.23 -20.67
C VAL A 531 7.40 -32.16 -21.23
N ILE A 532 7.95 -30.94 -21.42
CA ILE A 532 9.33 -30.76 -21.90
C ILE A 532 10.33 -31.31 -20.88
N ILE A 533 10.19 -30.88 -19.60
CA ILE A 533 11.14 -31.26 -18.54
C ILE A 533 11.01 -32.73 -18.11
N ASN A 534 9.88 -33.36 -18.38
CA ASN A 534 9.71 -34.80 -18.13
C ASN A 534 10.54 -35.69 -19.07
N GLN A 535 11.04 -35.13 -20.17
CA GLN A 535 11.92 -35.86 -21.08
C GLN A 535 13.34 -35.91 -20.53
N VAL A 536 14.10 -36.96 -20.94
CA VAL A 536 15.52 -37.07 -20.60
C VAL A 536 16.29 -35.97 -21.30
N MET A 537 16.85 -35.03 -20.55
CA MET A 537 17.61 -33.90 -21.08
C MET A 537 18.83 -33.60 -20.19
N PRO A 538 19.92 -33.07 -20.77
CA PRO A 538 21.10 -32.66 -20.01
C PRO A 538 20.72 -31.56 -19.02
N PHE A 539 21.31 -31.60 -17.82
CA PHE A 539 21.09 -30.62 -16.75
C PHE A 539 19.61 -30.45 -16.31
N GLN A 540 18.82 -31.53 -16.35
CA GLN A 540 17.39 -31.51 -15.99
C GLN A 540 17.12 -30.86 -14.61
N GLY A 541 17.98 -31.16 -13.62
CA GLY A 541 17.87 -30.55 -12.29
C GLY A 541 18.04 -29.03 -12.30
N PHE A 542 18.96 -28.51 -13.09
CA PHE A 542 19.18 -27.07 -13.26
C PHE A 542 17.96 -26.39 -13.87
N TRP A 543 17.40 -26.96 -14.96
CA TRP A 543 16.21 -26.38 -15.59
C TRP A 543 14.99 -26.40 -14.69
N ARG A 544 14.80 -27.47 -13.90
CA ARG A 544 13.75 -27.54 -12.86
C ARG A 544 13.92 -26.45 -11.83
N ALA A 545 15.12 -26.26 -11.30
CA ALA A 545 15.41 -25.21 -10.33
C ALA A 545 15.16 -23.82 -10.90
N LEU A 546 15.62 -23.54 -12.14
CA LEU A 546 15.43 -22.26 -12.79
C LEU A 546 13.94 -21.89 -12.97
N LEU A 547 13.12 -22.88 -13.40
CA LEU A 547 11.69 -22.64 -13.64
C LEU A 547 10.85 -22.57 -12.36
N ILE A 548 11.40 -22.95 -11.20
CA ILE A 548 10.74 -22.79 -9.88
C ILE A 548 11.04 -21.41 -9.27
N ILE A 549 12.10 -20.72 -9.69
CA ILE A 549 12.49 -19.40 -9.17
C ILE A 549 11.32 -18.42 -9.07
N PRO A 550 10.45 -18.28 -10.11
CA PRO A 550 9.32 -17.36 -10.03
C PRO A 550 8.43 -17.54 -8.80
N TRP A 551 8.24 -18.78 -8.39
CA TRP A 551 7.41 -19.11 -7.23
C TRP A 551 8.15 -18.99 -5.89
N ALA A 552 9.49 -19.13 -5.91
CA ALA A 552 10.33 -19.02 -4.72
C ALA A 552 10.58 -17.56 -4.30
N VAL A 553 10.51 -16.60 -5.23
CA VAL A 553 10.71 -15.17 -4.93
C VAL A 553 9.45 -14.60 -4.29
N PRO A 554 9.57 -13.81 -3.20
CA PRO A 554 8.42 -13.14 -2.59
C PRO A 554 7.60 -12.33 -3.61
N GLN A 555 6.28 -12.51 -3.59
CA GLN A 555 5.36 -11.93 -4.58
C GLN A 555 5.48 -10.41 -4.69
N TYR A 556 5.71 -9.69 -3.58
CA TYR A 556 5.84 -8.24 -3.60
C TYR A 556 7.10 -7.77 -4.32
N ILE A 557 8.24 -8.47 -4.15
CA ILE A 557 9.49 -8.16 -4.86
C ILE A 557 9.28 -8.36 -6.35
N THR A 558 8.67 -9.49 -6.73
CA THR A 558 8.34 -9.77 -8.13
C THR A 558 7.46 -8.70 -8.74
N ALA A 559 6.38 -8.31 -8.06
CA ALA A 559 5.44 -7.32 -8.56
C ALA A 559 6.13 -5.95 -8.79
N LEU A 560 6.95 -5.48 -7.85
CA LEU A 560 7.69 -4.22 -8.00
C LEU A 560 8.77 -4.30 -9.08
N THR A 561 9.46 -5.44 -9.22
CA THR A 561 10.44 -5.65 -10.29
C THR A 561 9.76 -5.61 -11.66
N TRP A 562 8.63 -6.32 -11.83
CA TRP A 562 7.87 -6.30 -13.08
C TRP A 562 7.32 -4.91 -13.40
N ARG A 563 6.84 -4.15 -12.39
CA ARG A 563 6.43 -2.76 -12.58
C ARG A 563 7.56 -1.93 -13.17
N ALA A 564 8.78 -2.04 -12.63
CA ALA A 564 9.95 -1.35 -13.19
C ALA A 564 10.29 -1.82 -14.63
N MET A 565 10.11 -3.13 -14.94
CA MET A 565 10.32 -3.67 -16.27
C MET A 565 9.31 -3.15 -17.30
N PHE A 566 8.10 -2.77 -16.87
CA PHE A 566 7.05 -2.20 -17.71
C PHE A 566 7.18 -0.68 -17.91
N ASN A 567 8.15 -0.01 -17.31
CA ASN A 567 8.34 1.43 -17.53
C ASN A 567 8.51 1.72 -19.04
N GLN A 568 7.85 2.76 -19.54
CA GLN A 568 7.81 3.06 -20.96
C GLN A 568 9.18 3.38 -21.54
N GLU A 569 9.99 4.16 -20.82
CA GLU A 569 11.25 4.70 -21.36
C GLU A 569 12.47 3.86 -20.97
N TYR A 570 12.50 3.38 -19.73
CA TYR A 570 13.65 2.69 -19.16
C TYR A 570 13.44 1.20 -18.95
N GLY A 571 12.20 0.71 -19.13
CA GLY A 571 11.87 -0.68 -18.91
C GLY A 571 12.50 -1.62 -19.94
N PRO A 572 13.18 -2.71 -19.48
CA PRO A 572 13.80 -3.70 -20.37
C PRO A 572 12.86 -4.27 -21.42
N ILE A 573 11.56 -4.39 -21.12
CA ILE A 573 10.56 -4.93 -22.06
C ILE A 573 10.48 -4.02 -23.31
N ASN A 574 10.32 -2.73 -23.13
CA ASN A 574 10.27 -1.79 -24.27
C ASN A 574 11.62 -1.68 -24.98
N ILE A 575 12.74 -1.81 -24.24
CA ILE A 575 14.07 -1.85 -24.86
C ILE A 575 14.20 -3.05 -25.81
N VAL A 576 13.73 -4.22 -25.39
CA VAL A 576 13.73 -5.43 -26.23
C VAL A 576 12.79 -5.27 -27.42
N LEU A 577 11.57 -4.77 -27.23
CA LEU A 577 10.60 -4.51 -28.30
C LEU A 577 11.19 -3.59 -29.38
N GLN A 578 11.85 -2.51 -28.98
CA GLN A 578 12.44 -1.55 -29.94
C GLN A 578 13.70 -2.10 -30.64
N LYS A 579 14.66 -2.65 -29.87
CA LYS A 579 15.96 -3.06 -30.42
C LYS A 579 15.89 -4.33 -31.25
N PHE A 580 15.07 -5.31 -30.85
CA PHE A 580 15.04 -6.61 -31.50
C PHE A 580 13.81 -6.83 -32.37
N LEU A 581 12.67 -6.22 -32.06
CA LEU A 581 11.43 -6.38 -32.80
C LEU A 581 11.05 -5.15 -33.62
N HIS A 582 11.80 -4.03 -33.47
CA HIS A 582 11.54 -2.75 -34.16
C HIS A 582 10.11 -2.23 -33.98
N LEU A 583 9.50 -2.54 -32.81
CA LEU A 583 8.15 -2.09 -32.47
C LEU A 583 8.22 -0.79 -31.65
N SER A 584 7.17 0.03 -31.79
CA SER A 584 7.03 1.24 -30.96
C SER A 584 6.89 0.88 -29.46
N PRO A 585 7.44 1.70 -28.53
CA PRO A 585 7.32 1.44 -27.11
C PRO A 585 5.86 1.48 -26.69
N ILE A 586 5.47 0.51 -25.86
CA ILE A 586 4.12 0.38 -25.33
C ILE A 586 4.02 1.19 -24.04
N GLN A 587 2.94 1.93 -23.89
CA GLN A 587 2.57 2.60 -22.64
C GLN A 587 1.89 1.58 -21.70
N TRP A 588 2.72 0.76 -21.04
CA TRP A 588 2.22 -0.34 -20.24
C TRP A 588 1.35 0.11 -19.08
N LEU A 589 1.81 1.11 -18.31
CA LEU A 589 1.17 1.49 -17.05
C LEU A 589 0.27 2.73 -17.15
N SER A 590 0.35 3.48 -18.24
CA SER A 590 -0.42 4.72 -18.46
C SER A 590 -1.77 4.50 -19.13
N GLN A 591 -2.03 3.32 -19.69
CA GLN A 591 -3.31 2.98 -20.33
C GLN A 591 -3.98 1.82 -19.58
N PRO A 592 -5.32 1.86 -19.36
CA PRO A 592 -6.01 0.86 -18.53
C PRO A 592 -5.87 -0.59 -19.02
N THR A 593 -5.96 -0.78 -20.34
CA THR A 593 -5.90 -2.12 -20.96
C THR A 593 -4.52 -2.73 -20.86
N THR A 594 -3.47 -1.95 -21.14
CA THR A 594 -2.08 -2.41 -21.07
C THR A 594 -1.63 -2.59 -19.62
N ALA A 595 -2.08 -1.74 -18.68
CA ALA A 595 -1.80 -1.89 -17.27
C ALA A 595 -2.44 -3.17 -16.69
N PHE A 596 -3.66 -3.48 -17.09
CA PHE A 596 -4.30 -4.74 -16.72
C PHE A 596 -3.60 -5.95 -17.34
N ALA A 597 -3.15 -5.86 -18.60
CA ALA A 597 -2.34 -6.88 -19.27
C ALA A 597 -0.97 -7.07 -18.55
N ALA A 598 -0.31 -5.99 -18.12
CA ALA A 598 0.93 -6.05 -17.35
C ALA A 598 0.73 -6.81 -16.04
N CYS A 599 -0.37 -6.57 -15.33
CA CYS A 599 -0.74 -7.33 -14.14
C CYS A 599 -0.94 -8.82 -14.45
N ILE A 600 -1.63 -9.16 -15.55
CA ILE A 600 -1.83 -10.56 -16.00
C ILE A 600 -0.48 -11.23 -16.31
N ILE A 601 0.39 -10.59 -17.09
CA ILE A 601 1.72 -11.13 -17.43
C ILE A 601 2.52 -11.43 -16.15
N THR A 602 2.53 -10.50 -15.21
CA THR A 602 3.22 -10.67 -13.92
C THR A 602 2.66 -11.86 -13.15
N ASN A 603 1.34 -11.98 -13.07
CA ASN A 603 0.70 -13.07 -12.34
C ASN A 603 0.88 -14.43 -13.03
N VAL A 604 0.86 -14.46 -14.34
CA VAL A 604 1.16 -15.69 -15.12
C VAL A 604 2.57 -16.17 -14.82
N TRP A 605 3.55 -15.26 -14.78
CA TRP A 605 4.93 -15.60 -14.43
C TRP A 605 5.06 -16.15 -13.01
N LEU A 606 4.30 -15.63 -12.06
CA LEU A 606 4.27 -16.12 -10.67
C LEU A 606 3.60 -17.49 -10.52
N GLY A 607 2.56 -17.77 -11.29
CA GLY A 607 1.66 -18.90 -11.06
C GLY A 607 1.97 -20.17 -11.86
N PHE A 608 2.61 -20.07 -13.06
CA PHE A 608 2.87 -21.24 -13.88
C PHE A 608 3.75 -22.32 -13.20
N PRO A 609 4.74 -21.99 -12.33
CA PRO A 609 5.60 -23.02 -11.75
C PRO A 609 4.85 -24.00 -10.85
N PHE A 610 3.85 -23.51 -10.11
CA PHE A 610 2.99 -24.40 -9.30
C PHE A 610 2.28 -25.41 -10.17
N MET A 611 1.65 -24.98 -11.26
CA MET A 611 0.98 -25.88 -12.19
C MET A 611 1.96 -26.84 -12.89
N MET A 612 3.18 -26.36 -13.18
CA MET A 612 4.25 -27.19 -13.73
C MET A 612 4.66 -28.32 -12.80
N ILE A 613 4.84 -28.03 -11.51
CA ILE A 613 5.23 -29.04 -10.50
C ILE A 613 4.13 -30.09 -10.36
N VAL A 614 2.87 -29.66 -10.25
CA VAL A 614 1.72 -30.55 -10.15
C VAL A 614 1.60 -31.43 -11.39
N ALA A 615 1.72 -30.83 -12.58
CA ALA A 615 1.69 -31.57 -13.84
C ALA A 615 2.85 -32.57 -13.97
N LEU A 616 4.06 -32.16 -13.54
CA LEU A 616 5.24 -33.05 -13.57
C LEU A 616 5.06 -34.26 -12.67
N GLY A 617 4.51 -34.07 -11.45
CA GLY A 617 4.16 -35.19 -10.54
C GLY A 617 3.11 -36.12 -11.16
N GLY A 618 2.07 -35.53 -11.78
CA GLY A 618 1.06 -36.32 -12.51
C GLY A 618 1.64 -37.09 -13.70
N LEU A 619 2.53 -36.47 -14.49
CA LEU A 619 3.18 -37.14 -15.62
C LEU A 619 4.05 -38.33 -15.20
N GLN A 620 4.73 -38.21 -14.05
CA GLN A 620 5.58 -39.28 -13.52
C GLN A 620 4.78 -40.45 -12.97
N SER A 621 3.51 -40.31 -12.68
CA SER A 621 2.61 -41.40 -12.24
C SER A 621 2.04 -42.21 -13.41
N ILE A 622 2.14 -41.74 -14.66
CA ILE A 622 1.64 -42.43 -15.86
C ILE A 622 2.63 -43.54 -16.24
N SER A 623 2.12 -44.76 -16.40
CA SER A 623 2.97 -45.91 -16.80
C SER A 623 3.62 -45.73 -18.15
N HIS A 624 4.93 -45.95 -18.24
CA HIS A 624 5.69 -45.91 -19.47
C HIS A 624 5.19 -46.89 -20.55
N SER A 625 4.66 -48.06 -20.12
CA SER A 625 4.13 -49.10 -21.02
C SER A 625 2.99 -48.59 -21.92
N LEU A 626 2.18 -47.63 -21.46
CA LEU A 626 1.13 -46.99 -22.29
C LEU A 626 1.71 -46.21 -23.47
N TYR A 627 2.81 -45.50 -23.25
CA TYR A 627 3.48 -44.77 -24.30
C TYR A 627 4.23 -45.68 -25.28
N GLU A 628 4.80 -46.81 -24.80
CA GLU A 628 5.46 -47.80 -25.61
C GLU A 628 4.46 -48.49 -26.53
N ALA A 629 3.33 -48.96 -25.99
CA ALA A 629 2.25 -49.56 -26.78
C ALA A 629 1.76 -48.62 -27.89
N ALA A 630 1.47 -47.35 -27.52
CA ALA A 630 1.03 -46.34 -28.51
C ALA A 630 2.09 -46.05 -29.57
N ARG A 631 3.40 -46.17 -29.25
CA ARG A 631 4.46 -46.02 -30.26
C ARG A 631 4.47 -47.20 -31.23
N LEU A 632 4.25 -48.44 -30.74
CA LEU A 632 4.14 -49.59 -31.60
C LEU A 632 2.94 -49.52 -32.55
N ASP A 633 1.83 -48.91 -32.06
CA ASP A 633 0.64 -48.64 -32.88
C ASP A 633 0.81 -47.44 -33.85
N GLY A 634 2.00 -46.83 -33.93
CA GLY A 634 2.30 -45.72 -34.81
C GLY A 634 1.74 -44.36 -34.40
N ALA A 635 1.31 -44.17 -33.16
CA ALA A 635 0.75 -42.92 -32.65
C ALA A 635 1.79 -41.79 -32.61
N THR A 636 1.46 -40.65 -33.21
CA THR A 636 2.27 -39.42 -33.17
C THR A 636 2.36 -38.83 -31.73
N SER A 637 3.32 -37.95 -31.48
CA SER A 637 3.47 -37.29 -30.18
C SER A 637 2.22 -36.54 -29.74
N TRP A 638 1.52 -35.88 -30.70
CA TRP A 638 0.25 -35.18 -30.43
C TRP A 638 -0.89 -36.14 -30.10
N GLN A 639 -0.98 -37.30 -30.79
CA GLN A 639 -1.98 -38.33 -30.49
C GLN A 639 -1.76 -38.92 -29.09
N ARG A 640 -0.51 -39.22 -28.74
CA ARG A 640 -0.14 -39.68 -27.37
C ARG A 640 -0.48 -38.63 -26.32
N PHE A 641 -0.17 -37.35 -26.56
CA PHE A 641 -0.54 -36.26 -25.65
C PHE A 641 -2.07 -36.19 -25.48
N ARG A 642 -2.84 -36.16 -26.55
CA ARG A 642 -4.29 -35.96 -26.54
C ARG A 642 -5.05 -37.15 -25.94
N HIS A 643 -4.62 -38.39 -26.18
CA HIS A 643 -5.38 -39.59 -25.86
C HIS A 643 -4.83 -40.32 -24.62
N ILE A 644 -3.58 -40.12 -24.22
CA ILE A 644 -2.98 -40.75 -23.02
C ILE A 644 -2.64 -39.68 -21.99
N THR A 645 -1.77 -38.74 -22.33
CA THR A 645 -1.22 -37.77 -21.35
C THR A 645 -2.32 -36.90 -20.77
N TRP A 646 -3.06 -36.19 -21.62
CA TRP A 646 -4.05 -35.20 -21.18
C TRP A 646 -5.19 -35.84 -20.36
N PRO A 647 -5.84 -36.94 -20.78
CA PRO A 647 -6.90 -37.57 -20.01
C PRO A 647 -6.44 -38.09 -18.64
N LEU A 648 -5.24 -38.67 -18.55
CA LEU A 648 -4.70 -39.19 -17.31
C LEU A 648 -4.15 -38.10 -16.38
N LEU A 649 -3.78 -36.94 -16.94
CA LEU A 649 -3.30 -35.80 -16.17
C LEU A 649 -4.46 -34.96 -15.60
N MET A 650 -5.61 -34.93 -16.25
CA MET A 650 -6.78 -34.12 -15.87
C MET A 650 -7.23 -34.32 -14.42
N PRO A 651 -7.33 -35.54 -13.86
CA PRO A 651 -7.74 -35.73 -12.47
C PRO A 651 -6.83 -35.05 -11.45
N VAL A 652 -5.55 -34.89 -11.79
CA VAL A 652 -4.55 -34.20 -10.96
C VAL A 652 -4.59 -32.70 -11.18
N MET A 653 -4.80 -32.26 -12.42
CA MET A 653 -4.77 -30.83 -12.78
C MET A 653 -6.03 -30.07 -12.38
N VAL A 654 -7.20 -30.73 -12.40
CA VAL A 654 -8.46 -30.02 -12.09
C VAL A 654 -8.52 -29.52 -10.65
N PRO A 655 -8.17 -30.30 -9.60
CA PRO A 655 -8.06 -29.77 -8.24
C PRO A 655 -7.04 -28.66 -8.10
N ALA A 656 -5.88 -28.79 -8.76
CA ALA A 656 -4.84 -27.74 -8.75
C ALA A 656 -5.34 -26.45 -9.43
N ALA A 657 -6.02 -26.57 -10.57
CA ALA A 657 -6.61 -25.42 -11.27
C ALA A 657 -7.72 -24.74 -10.44
N LEU A 658 -8.53 -25.53 -9.71
CA LEU A 658 -9.53 -25.00 -8.79
C LEU A 658 -8.87 -24.19 -7.66
N LEU A 659 -7.86 -24.77 -7.00
CA LEU A 659 -7.11 -24.07 -5.96
C LEU A 659 -6.42 -22.82 -6.51
N GLY A 660 -5.79 -22.92 -7.67
CA GLY A 660 -5.17 -21.79 -8.38
C GLY A 660 -6.18 -20.70 -8.74
N SER A 661 -7.42 -21.07 -9.11
CA SER A 661 -8.48 -20.09 -9.40
C SER A 661 -8.92 -19.32 -8.16
N ILE A 662 -9.04 -19.98 -7.01
CA ILE A 662 -9.37 -19.33 -5.72
C ILE A 662 -8.25 -18.36 -5.32
N TRP A 663 -6.98 -18.77 -5.42
CA TRP A 663 -5.83 -17.90 -5.12
C TRP A 663 -5.75 -16.71 -6.07
N THR A 664 -5.94 -16.94 -7.38
CA THR A 664 -5.90 -15.87 -8.38
C THR A 664 -7.06 -14.88 -8.19
N PHE A 665 -8.27 -15.37 -7.93
CA PHE A 665 -9.44 -14.52 -7.68
C PHE A 665 -9.19 -13.54 -6.52
N ASN A 666 -8.49 -13.97 -5.49
CA ASN A 666 -8.17 -13.18 -4.29
C ASN A 666 -6.78 -12.53 -4.32
N ASN A 667 -6.10 -12.47 -5.48
CA ASN A 667 -4.76 -11.90 -5.55
C ASN A 667 -4.80 -10.37 -5.55
N LEU A 668 -4.74 -9.78 -4.36
CA LEU A 668 -4.60 -8.33 -4.14
C LEU A 668 -3.24 -7.81 -4.62
N ASN A 669 -2.15 -8.50 -4.24
CA ASN A 669 -0.80 -7.93 -4.28
C ASN A 669 -0.34 -7.54 -5.68
N VAL A 670 -0.59 -8.39 -6.68
CA VAL A 670 -0.16 -8.11 -8.06
C VAL A 670 -0.87 -6.87 -8.61
N ILE A 671 -2.20 -6.81 -8.47
CA ILE A 671 -2.96 -5.63 -8.92
C ILE A 671 -2.49 -4.37 -8.16
N TRP A 672 -2.37 -4.46 -6.84
CA TRP A 672 -2.02 -3.31 -5.99
C TRP A 672 -0.63 -2.75 -6.29
N LEU A 673 0.36 -3.62 -6.46
CA LEU A 673 1.76 -3.21 -6.62
C LEU A 673 2.15 -2.92 -8.06
N VAL A 674 1.69 -3.71 -9.04
CA VAL A 674 2.04 -3.48 -10.45
C VAL A 674 1.32 -2.26 -11.00
N SER A 675 0.01 -2.13 -10.73
CA SER A 675 -0.78 -1.00 -11.21
C SER A 675 -0.89 0.16 -10.22
N ASN A 676 -0.04 0.21 -9.18
CA ASN A 676 -0.05 1.29 -8.19
C ASN A 676 -1.44 1.57 -7.62
N SER A 677 -2.02 0.61 -6.92
CA SER A 677 -3.34 0.75 -6.29
C SER A 677 -4.52 0.91 -7.26
N GLY A 678 -4.45 0.25 -8.42
CA GLY A 678 -5.57 0.20 -9.36
C GLY A 678 -5.50 1.21 -10.51
N GLU A 679 -4.35 1.89 -10.66
CA GLU A 679 -4.11 2.86 -11.75
C GLU A 679 -4.02 2.19 -13.13
N PRO A 680 -4.18 2.98 -14.21
CA PRO A 680 -4.61 4.38 -14.24
C PRO A 680 -6.13 4.53 -14.05
N GLY A 681 -6.50 5.64 -13.40
CA GLY A 681 -7.89 6.06 -13.30
C GLY A 681 -8.84 5.09 -12.60
N ASP A 682 -8.34 4.28 -11.67
CA ASP A 682 -9.11 3.27 -10.91
C ASP A 682 -9.64 2.10 -11.79
N GLN A 683 -9.02 1.88 -12.95
CA GLN A 683 -9.58 0.98 -13.96
C GLN A 683 -8.99 -0.43 -13.96
N THR A 684 -7.91 -0.69 -13.22
CA THR A 684 -7.30 -2.03 -13.15
C THR A 684 -7.76 -2.84 -11.92
N HIS A 685 -8.59 -2.26 -11.06
CA HIS A 685 -9.13 -2.98 -9.91
C HIS A 685 -9.91 -4.24 -10.29
N ILE A 686 -9.71 -5.28 -9.47
CA ILE A 686 -10.58 -6.44 -9.32
C ILE A 686 -11.34 -6.32 -7.99
N LEU A 687 -12.31 -7.17 -7.73
CA LEU A 687 -13.16 -7.08 -6.52
C LEU A 687 -12.35 -6.96 -5.23
N VAL A 688 -11.35 -7.84 -5.01
CA VAL A 688 -10.56 -7.84 -3.78
C VAL A 688 -9.73 -6.57 -3.61
N SER A 689 -9.14 -6.02 -4.67
CA SER A 689 -8.37 -4.78 -4.59
C SER A 689 -9.27 -3.56 -4.36
N TYR A 690 -10.48 -3.58 -4.88
CA TYR A 690 -11.45 -2.54 -4.61
C TYR A 690 -11.99 -2.60 -3.17
N VAL A 691 -12.21 -3.80 -2.62
CA VAL A 691 -12.56 -4.00 -1.21
C VAL A 691 -11.51 -3.38 -0.30
N TYR A 692 -10.23 -3.62 -0.59
CA TYR A 692 -9.12 -3.02 0.17
C TYR A 692 -9.17 -1.48 0.11
N LYS A 693 -9.35 -0.92 -1.10
CA LYS A 693 -9.52 0.52 -1.30
C LYS A 693 -10.73 1.09 -0.53
N ALA A 694 -11.88 0.44 -0.63
CA ALA A 694 -13.10 0.87 0.06
C ALA A 694 -12.93 0.89 1.57
N ALA A 695 -12.25 -0.13 2.14
CA ALA A 695 -12.00 -0.21 3.57
C ALA A 695 -10.98 0.83 4.04
N PHE A 696 -9.79 0.87 3.44
CA PHE A 696 -8.65 1.57 4.01
C PHE A 696 -8.39 2.96 3.41
N ASN A 697 -8.86 3.23 2.18
CA ASN A 697 -8.72 4.55 1.57
C ASN A 697 -9.99 5.39 1.73
N LEU A 698 -11.16 4.76 1.65
CA LEU A 698 -12.46 5.45 1.72
C LEU A 698 -13.18 5.23 3.06
N TYR A 699 -12.60 4.45 3.99
CA TYR A 699 -13.12 4.17 5.34
C TYR A 699 -14.55 3.58 5.39
N ARG A 700 -14.97 2.88 4.32
CA ARG A 700 -16.29 2.26 4.17
C ARG A 700 -16.25 0.79 4.59
N TYR A 701 -15.94 0.53 5.87
CA TYR A 701 -15.69 -0.83 6.35
C TYR A 701 -16.89 -1.77 6.21
N GLY A 702 -18.10 -1.31 6.57
CA GLY A 702 -19.32 -2.11 6.43
C GLY A 702 -19.60 -2.51 4.98
N TYR A 703 -19.45 -1.58 4.04
CA TYR A 703 -19.58 -1.85 2.61
C TYR A 703 -18.50 -2.83 2.10
N ALA A 704 -17.25 -2.61 2.48
CA ALA A 704 -16.14 -3.49 2.11
C ALA A 704 -16.33 -4.92 2.65
N ALA A 705 -16.81 -5.04 3.90
CA ALA A 705 -17.16 -6.32 4.49
C ALA A 705 -18.29 -7.02 3.74
N ALA A 706 -19.32 -6.29 3.31
CA ALA A 706 -20.44 -6.86 2.52
C ALA A 706 -19.93 -7.39 1.17
N VAL A 707 -19.11 -6.64 0.45
CA VAL A 707 -18.50 -7.10 -0.82
C VAL A 707 -17.58 -8.31 -0.57
N SER A 708 -16.83 -8.36 0.56
CA SER A 708 -16.02 -9.52 0.94
C SER A 708 -16.87 -10.78 1.17
N VAL A 709 -18.04 -10.65 1.78
CA VAL A 709 -18.99 -11.77 1.95
C VAL A 709 -19.55 -12.22 0.60
N ILE A 710 -19.85 -11.29 -0.32
CA ILE A 710 -20.27 -11.64 -1.69
C ILE A 710 -19.14 -12.40 -2.41
N ILE A 711 -17.91 -11.97 -2.33
CA ILE A 711 -16.72 -12.66 -2.88
C ILE A 711 -16.66 -14.09 -2.32
N PHE A 712 -16.77 -14.24 -1.01
CA PHE A 712 -16.75 -15.55 -0.36
C PHE A 712 -17.85 -16.46 -0.89
N LEU A 713 -19.08 -15.98 -1.00
CA LEU A 713 -20.21 -16.76 -1.53
C LEU A 713 -20.00 -17.17 -2.99
N ILE A 714 -19.45 -16.28 -3.84
CA ILE A 714 -19.09 -16.60 -5.23
C ILE A 714 -18.10 -17.76 -5.26
N LEU A 715 -17.04 -17.71 -4.45
CA LEU A 715 -16.02 -18.74 -4.40
C LEU A 715 -16.54 -20.07 -3.84
N VAL A 716 -17.43 -20.04 -2.86
CA VAL A 716 -18.09 -21.26 -2.34
C VAL A 716 -18.96 -21.91 -3.42
N ILE A 717 -19.80 -21.14 -4.12
CA ILE A 717 -20.65 -21.64 -5.21
C ILE A 717 -19.77 -22.23 -6.33
N TRP A 718 -18.72 -21.52 -6.71
CA TRP A 718 -17.74 -21.99 -7.70
C TRP A 718 -17.08 -23.31 -7.28
N GLY A 719 -16.58 -23.38 -6.04
CA GLY A 719 -15.91 -24.58 -5.49
C GLY A 719 -16.84 -25.79 -5.42
N LEU A 720 -18.06 -25.60 -4.92
CA LEU A 720 -19.08 -26.67 -4.86
C LEU A 720 -19.48 -27.16 -6.27
N GLY A 721 -19.63 -26.24 -7.21
CA GLY A 721 -19.91 -26.59 -8.61
C GLY A 721 -18.85 -27.48 -9.24
N MET A 722 -17.58 -27.13 -9.03
CA MET A 722 -16.42 -27.90 -9.51
C MET A 722 -16.33 -29.28 -8.86
N LEU A 723 -16.49 -29.38 -7.52
CA LEU A 723 -16.48 -30.64 -6.79
C LEU A 723 -17.59 -31.57 -7.28
N LYS A 724 -18.81 -31.06 -7.48
CA LYS A 724 -19.92 -31.85 -8.02
C LYS A 724 -19.63 -32.37 -9.43
N SER A 725 -19.02 -31.56 -10.29
CA SER A 725 -18.63 -31.95 -11.65
C SER A 725 -17.56 -33.07 -11.65
N GLN A 726 -16.64 -33.07 -10.71
CA GLN A 726 -15.64 -34.15 -10.55
C GLN A 726 -16.29 -35.44 -10.10
N TYR A 727 -17.10 -35.39 -9.06
CA TYR A 727 -17.77 -36.59 -8.50
C TYR A 727 -18.65 -37.30 -9.56
N GLN A 728 -19.33 -36.54 -10.42
CA GLN A 728 -20.13 -37.10 -11.50
C GLN A 728 -19.31 -37.76 -12.61
N LYS A 729 -18.02 -37.39 -12.79
CA LYS A 729 -17.12 -38.02 -13.77
C LYS A 729 -16.47 -39.29 -13.25
N GLU A 730 -16.25 -39.40 -11.93
CA GLU A 730 -15.72 -40.63 -11.29
C GLU A 730 -16.78 -41.72 -11.16
N THR A 731 -18.07 -41.34 -11.13
CA THR A 731 -19.20 -42.32 -11.01
C THR A 731 -19.77 -42.76 -12.37
N LYS A 732 -19.29 -42.21 -13.49
CA LYS A 732 -19.54 -42.68 -14.85
C LYS A 732 -18.30 -43.37 -15.43
#